data_67634df63332fa2c007d7d3465cd0a49
#
_entry.id   67634df63332fa2c007d7d3465cd0a49
#
_cell.length_a   1.000
_cell.length_b   1.000
_cell.length_c   1.000
_cell.angle_alpha   90.00
_cell.angle_beta   90.00
_cell.angle_gamma   90.00
#
_symmetry.space_group_name_H-M   'P 1'
#
loop_
_entity.id
_entity.type
_entity.pdbx_description
1 polymer ?
#
loop_
_entity_poly.entity_id
_entity_poly.type
_entity_poly.pdbx_seq_one_letter_code
_entity_poly.pdbx_strand_id
1 'polypeptide(L)'
;MILKGENFKMVNKKSNMYQCWINHKGIKKSFYKEYLNNILVLNKSEIITSAVNELKNTFYQIEDVKAIQNIYEDEREIKGDKFIKLYIRENDKLINEGYEIKYLKTEDNKECISICAKNDNGVLYGVFALLRLLEQNYEFKDKEIIDNPKKNIRIVNHWDNIDGTVERGFAGSSILFESCRNKDIMKAVMDAIGGIAATNEALRKAFNDDYKVADDLERINDYARMLSSVGINGVIINNTNVHRSETYLMDDKIDIVKIISEIMGRWGVKTYLSINFAAPITLGDLQTADPLDNEVRTWWKKRAEHVYSIVPNLGGFMVKADSEGRPGPFTYGRNHADGANMLANAIAPYGGILIWRCFVYNCRQDWRDHTIDRAKAAYECFEPLDGHFLDNVYLQIKNGPMDFQVREPIAPLFGTMDKTNKLMELQITQEYTGQQKHVCFLVPWWKEVLSAQTYANATASQVSERINGIAAIVNVGSDENWTGHFLAQANLYGYGRLSWNSDLTSEQIIEEWINLTFGDDPIIIKNVQAILMNSWETYEKYTSPLGIGWMVAPGHHYGPDVDGYEFSPWGTYHRADCNGIGIGRTLESGTGYAGQYNEPLKSLYNNLETCPDELLLFFHHVSYNHVLKSGKTVIQHIYDTHFEGCEAVKEFISKWEELEGKVDKDIYVQTLERLRIQFDSARDWRDQINTYFYRMSGIEDEKGRKIY
;
A
#
# COMPACT_ATOMS: atom_id res chain seq x y z
N MET A 1 23.59 0.88 33.23
CA MET A 1 24.58 -0.16 32.99
C MET A 1 24.92 -0.13 31.53
N ILE A 2 26.03 0.50 31.19
CA ILE A 2 26.45 0.77 29.80
C ILE A 2 26.81 -0.57 29.17
N LEU A 3 26.12 -0.95 28.08
CA LEU A 3 26.50 -2.10 27.27
C LEU A 3 27.88 -1.87 26.66
N LYS A 4 28.90 -2.41 27.30
CA LYS A 4 30.23 -2.54 26.73
C LYS A 4 30.22 -3.69 25.74
N GLY A 5 30.46 -3.35 24.47
CA GLY A 5 31.16 -4.23 23.55
C GLY A 5 30.37 -5.39 22.98
N GLU A 6 29.34 -5.13 22.15
CA GLU A 6 29.07 -6.06 21.07
C GLU A 6 29.95 -5.66 19.87
N ASN A 7 30.78 -6.58 19.45
CA ASN A 7 31.58 -6.48 18.25
C ASN A 7 30.67 -6.18 17.06
N PHE A 8 30.67 -4.95 16.54
CA PHE A 8 30.12 -4.64 15.24
C PHE A 8 30.82 -5.54 14.23
N LYS A 9 30.19 -6.65 13.85
CA LYS A 9 30.54 -7.37 12.64
C LYS A 9 30.47 -6.34 11.52
N MET A 10 31.53 -6.27 10.71
CA MET A 10 31.51 -5.49 9.47
C MET A 10 30.19 -5.75 8.75
N VAL A 11 29.38 -4.70 8.60
CA VAL A 11 28.16 -4.74 7.81
C VAL A 11 28.56 -5.25 6.44
N ASN A 12 28.11 -6.45 6.05
CA ASN A 12 28.22 -6.90 4.67
C ASN A 12 27.61 -5.78 3.82
N LYS A 13 28.37 -5.25 2.87
CA LYS A 13 27.97 -4.12 2.07
C LYS A 13 26.76 -4.56 1.26
N LYS A 14 25.56 -4.23 1.75
CA LYS A 14 24.29 -4.57 1.08
C LYS A 14 24.25 -3.87 -0.28
N SER A 15 23.68 -4.52 -1.28
CA SER A 15 23.60 -3.98 -2.63
C SER A 15 22.76 -2.70 -2.69
N ASN A 16 22.91 -1.93 -3.76
CA ASN A 16 22.06 -0.74 -4.00
C ASN A 16 20.59 -1.12 -4.15
N MET A 17 20.28 -2.27 -4.73
CA MET A 17 18.92 -2.79 -4.85
C MET A 17 18.27 -2.97 -3.48
N TYR A 18 19.00 -3.54 -2.53
CA TYR A 18 18.52 -3.81 -1.20
C TYR A 18 18.34 -2.55 -0.36
N GLN A 19 19.26 -1.58 -0.51
CA GLN A 19 19.26 -0.37 0.31
C GLN A 19 18.14 0.62 -0.08
N CYS A 20 17.55 0.48 -1.24
CA CYS A 20 16.50 1.37 -1.74
C CYS A 20 16.93 2.84 -1.67
N TRP A 21 16.02 3.73 -1.25
CA TRP A 21 16.22 5.17 -1.09
C TRP A 21 16.92 5.57 0.23
N ILE A 22 17.36 4.61 1.05
CA ILE A 22 18.05 4.87 2.33
C ILE A 22 19.53 4.48 2.29
N ASN A 23 20.19 4.77 1.17
CA ASN A 23 21.61 4.48 0.96
C ASN A 23 22.53 5.66 1.34
N HIS A 24 21.99 6.87 1.51
CA HIS A 24 22.64 8.10 1.98
C HIS A 24 23.94 8.52 1.26
N LYS A 25 24.14 8.10 0.02
CA LYS A 25 25.39 8.35 -0.73
C LYS A 25 25.54 9.79 -1.23
N GLY A 26 24.43 10.52 -1.34
CA GLY A 26 24.42 11.89 -1.87
C GLY A 26 24.89 12.96 -0.89
N ILE A 27 25.01 12.62 0.41
CA ILE A 27 25.31 13.61 1.43
C ILE A 27 26.77 14.04 1.38
N LYS A 28 27.03 15.37 1.42
CA LYS A 28 28.39 15.95 1.34
C LYS A 28 29.24 15.58 2.56
N LYS A 29 30.43 15.06 2.33
CA LYS A 29 31.39 14.65 3.37
C LYS A 29 31.72 15.76 4.38
N SER A 30 31.77 17.03 3.95
CA SER A 30 32.04 18.17 4.83
C SER A 30 30.98 18.33 5.92
N PHE A 31 29.68 18.11 5.59
CA PHE A 31 28.61 18.23 6.54
C PHE A 31 28.70 17.17 7.65
N TYR A 32 29.11 15.95 7.30
CA TYR A 32 29.30 14.88 8.27
C TYR A 32 30.38 15.16 9.29
N LYS A 33 31.53 15.64 8.81
CA LYS A 33 32.62 15.94 9.72
C LYS A 33 32.30 17.04 10.70
N GLU A 34 31.44 17.96 10.26
CA GLU A 34 31.12 19.13 11.07
C GLU A 34 29.97 18.86 12.07
N TYR A 35 28.85 18.28 11.62
CA TYR A 35 27.65 18.12 12.44
C TYR A 35 27.44 16.70 12.92
N LEU A 36 27.50 15.71 12.03
CA LEU A 36 27.17 14.31 12.37
C LEU A 36 28.21 13.62 13.27
N ASN A 37 29.39 14.19 13.42
CA ASN A 37 30.40 13.66 14.32
C ASN A 37 30.04 13.86 15.80
N ASN A 38 29.17 14.81 16.14
CA ASN A 38 28.75 15.10 17.49
C ASN A 38 27.23 15.09 17.59
N ILE A 39 26.68 14.22 18.40
CA ILE A 39 25.22 14.08 18.60
C ILE A 39 24.91 14.26 20.09
N LEU A 40 24.08 15.23 20.43
CA LEU A 40 23.52 15.43 21.75
C LEU A 40 22.12 14.79 21.82
N VAL A 41 21.92 13.90 22.76
CA VAL A 41 20.68 13.15 22.95
C VAL A 41 20.16 13.37 24.36
N LEU A 42 19.03 14.06 24.49
CA LEU A 42 18.48 14.41 25.80
C LEU A 42 17.41 13.42 26.31
N ASN A 43 16.91 12.53 25.47
CA ASN A 43 15.89 11.54 25.83
C ASN A 43 16.36 10.13 25.46
N LYS A 44 15.89 9.12 26.20
CA LYS A 44 16.29 7.73 25.99
C LYS A 44 15.09 6.83 25.80
N SER A 45 15.06 6.11 24.68
CA SER A 45 14.14 5.02 24.39
C SER A 45 14.73 4.13 23.30
N GLU A 46 14.09 3.01 22.97
CA GLU A 46 14.51 2.16 21.86
C GLU A 46 14.36 2.90 20.52
N ILE A 47 13.31 3.68 20.33
CA ILE A 47 13.07 4.48 19.11
C ILE A 47 14.14 5.57 18.96
N ILE A 48 14.46 6.29 20.04
CA ILE A 48 15.56 7.27 20.03
C ILE A 48 16.89 6.60 19.73
N THR A 49 17.12 5.40 20.26
CA THR A 49 18.31 4.60 19.94
C THR A 49 18.37 4.27 18.46
N SER A 50 17.24 3.91 17.83
CA SER A 50 17.17 3.69 16.38
C SER A 50 17.48 4.97 15.60
N ALA A 51 16.94 6.12 16.02
CA ALA A 51 17.23 7.43 15.42
C ALA A 51 18.73 7.77 15.47
N VAL A 52 19.39 7.55 16.61
CA VAL A 52 20.82 7.75 16.76
C VAL A 52 21.62 6.77 15.91
N ASN A 53 21.21 5.51 15.85
CA ASN A 53 21.86 4.50 15.03
C ASN A 53 21.74 4.81 13.55
N GLU A 54 20.62 5.41 13.09
CA GLU A 54 20.48 5.87 11.72
C GLU A 54 21.51 6.93 11.37
N LEU A 55 21.69 7.94 12.20
CA LEU A 55 22.75 8.94 12.03
C LEU A 55 24.15 8.32 12.03
N LYS A 56 24.40 7.33 12.89
CA LYS A 56 25.68 6.60 12.93
C LYS A 56 25.91 5.78 11.66
N ASN A 57 24.93 5.01 11.23
CA ASN A 57 25.06 4.18 10.06
C ASN A 57 25.32 5.01 8.82
N THR A 58 24.65 6.15 8.70
CA THR A 58 24.86 7.12 7.66
C THR A 58 26.32 7.63 7.64
N PHE A 59 26.85 7.95 8.81
CA PHE A 59 28.25 8.35 8.96
C PHE A 59 29.24 7.27 8.47
N TYR A 60 29.04 6.00 8.91
CA TYR A 60 29.91 4.89 8.51
C TYR A 60 29.84 4.54 7.02
N GLN A 61 28.68 4.69 6.39
CA GLN A 61 28.51 4.43 4.96
C GLN A 61 29.32 5.38 4.08
N ILE A 62 29.54 6.61 4.52
CA ILE A 62 30.15 7.66 3.72
C ILE A 62 31.66 7.82 3.94
N GLU A 63 32.12 7.59 5.16
CA GLU A 63 33.54 7.87 5.48
C GLU A 63 34.47 6.68 5.29
N ASP A 64 34.00 5.44 5.10
CA ASP A 64 34.84 4.22 5.01
C ASP A 64 35.89 4.12 6.14
N VAL A 65 35.71 4.86 7.23
CA VAL A 65 36.68 5.09 8.31
C VAL A 65 36.02 4.73 9.64
N LYS A 66 36.77 4.07 10.50
CA LYS A 66 36.47 3.86 11.93
C LYS A 66 36.53 5.19 12.71
N ALA A 67 35.80 6.22 12.29
CA ALA A 67 35.72 7.46 13.02
C ALA A 67 34.81 7.28 14.25
N ILE A 68 35.29 7.74 15.41
CA ILE A 68 34.53 7.67 16.67
C ILE A 68 33.50 8.80 16.61
N GLN A 69 32.24 8.44 16.44
CA GLN A 69 31.13 9.38 16.60
C GLN A 69 30.89 9.61 18.10
N ASN A 70 30.91 10.88 18.51
CA ASN A 70 30.73 11.25 19.91
C ASN A 70 29.24 11.45 20.20
N ILE A 71 28.73 10.75 21.23
CA ILE A 71 27.37 10.91 21.73
C ILE A 71 27.44 11.53 23.12
N TYR A 72 26.73 12.62 23.30
CA TYR A 72 26.66 13.39 24.53
C TYR A 72 25.26 13.35 25.12
N GLU A 73 25.17 13.41 26.44
CA GLU A 73 23.93 13.56 27.19
C GLU A 73 23.81 14.96 27.84
N ASP A 74 24.93 15.70 27.90
CA ASP A 74 25.02 17.06 28.43
C ASP A 74 25.69 17.97 27.39
N GLU A 75 25.05 19.09 27.08
CA GLU A 75 25.51 20.08 26.11
C GLU A 75 26.90 20.64 26.47
N ARG A 76 27.22 20.75 27.77
CA ARG A 76 28.52 21.24 28.28
C ARG A 76 29.70 20.31 27.95
N GLU A 77 29.43 19.05 27.68
CA GLU A 77 30.45 18.05 27.36
C GLU A 77 30.87 18.06 25.88
N ILE A 78 30.13 18.76 25.02
CA ILE A 78 30.37 18.78 23.57
C ILE A 78 31.69 19.43 23.25
N LYS A 79 32.60 18.67 22.64
CA LYS A 79 33.97 19.12 22.30
C LYS A 79 34.07 19.83 20.94
N GLY A 80 33.07 19.67 20.08
CA GLY A 80 33.03 20.26 18.73
C GLY A 80 32.27 21.58 18.68
N ASP A 81 32.52 22.37 17.62
CA ASP A 81 31.82 23.62 17.38
C ASP A 81 30.46 23.43 16.67
N LYS A 82 30.20 22.22 16.13
CA LYS A 82 28.98 21.88 15.41
C LYS A 82 28.45 20.52 15.85
N PHE A 83 27.13 20.40 16.01
CA PHE A 83 26.50 19.17 16.49
C PHE A 83 25.02 19.07 16.09
N ILE A 84 24.45 17.86 16.17
CA ILE A 84 23.03 17.59 16.07
C ILE A 84 22.44 17.39 17.46
N LYS A 85 21.29 17.98 17.76
CA LYS A 85 20.57 17.87 19.03
C LYS A 85 19.23 17.17 18.83
N LEU A 86 19.01 16.06 19.52
CA LEU A 86 17.75 15.30 19.54
C LEU A 86 17.08 15.47 20.89
N TYR A 87 15.82 15.92 20.92
CA TYR A 87 15.10 16.11 22.17
C TYR A 87 13.58 16.12 22.01
N ILE A 88 12.91 15.76 23.10
CA ILE A 88 11.45 15.79 23.23
C ILE A 88 11.07 16.98 24.09
N ARG A 89 10.11 17.77 23.61
CA ARG A 89 9.56 18.92 24.32
C ARG A 89 8.15 19.23 23.82
N GLU A 90 7.29 19.69 24.71
CA GLU A 90 6.01 20.27 24.32
C GLU A 90 6.23 21.48 23.39
N ASN A 91 5.54 21.47 22.26
CA ASN A 91 5.58 22.51 21.24
C ASN A 91 4.21 22.62 20.58
N ASP A 92 3.54 23.76 20.75
CA ASP A 92 2.18 23.99 20.26
C ASP A 92 2.06 23.94 18.73
N LYS A 93 3.17 24.12 18.01
CA LYS A 93 3.21 24.01 16.54
C LYS A 93 3.22 22.55 16.06
N LEU A 94 3.47 21.58 16.95
CA LEU A 94 3.56 20.17 16.61
C LEU A 94 2.33 19.41 17.08
N ILE A 95 1.87 18.49 16.25
CA ILE A 95 0.96 17.41 16.66
C ILE A 95 1.77 16.17 17.04
N ASN A 96 1.11 15.10 17.49
CA ASN A 96 1.78 13.82 17.72
C ASN A 96 2.50 13.36 16.44
N GLU A 97 3.72 12.86 16.61
CA GLU A 97 4.61 12.40 15.53
C GLU A 97 5.14 13.51 14.59
N GLY A 98 4.72 14.77 14.76
CA GLY A 98 5.33 15.93 14.08
C GLY A 98 6.72 16.27 14.61
N TYR A 99 7.52 16.95 13.82
CA TYR A 99 8.86 17.37 14.18
C TYR A 99 9.16 18.80 13.73
N GLU A 100 10.12 19.41 14.44
CA GLU A 100 10.75 20.70 14.09
C GLU A 100 12.25 20.43 13.85
N ILE A 101 12.78 20.86 12.71
CA ILE A 101 14.21 20.91 12.44
C ILE A 101 14.61 22.38 12.39
N LYS A 102 15.58 22.78 13.22
CA LYS A 102 15.95 24.18 13.33
C LYS A 102 17.46 24.37 13.48
N TYR A 103 18.01 25.34 12.74
CA TYR A 103 19.36 25.82 12.96
C TYR A 103 19.40 26.77 14.16
N LEU A 104 20.33 26.54 15.08
CA LEU A 104 20.51 27.32 16.30
C LEU A 104 21.99 27.64 16.50
N LYS A 105 22.26 28.75 17.18
CA LYS A 105 23.56 29.02 17.81
C LYS A 105 23.41 28.97 19.32
N THR A 106 24.29 28.25 19.98
CA THR A 106 24.34 28.21 21.46
C THR A 106 24.95 29.49 22.03
N GLU A 107 24.84 29.67 23.35
CA GLU A 107 25.45 30.80 24.07
C GLU A 107 26.97 30.83 23.88
N ASP A 108 27.61 29.68 23.76
CA ASP A 108 29.06 29.49 23.47
C ASP A 108 29.38 29.64 21.97
N ASN A 109 28.44 30.14 21.16
CA ASN A 109 28.58 30.36 19.71
C ASN A 109 28.82 29.08 18.88
N LYS A 110 28.48 27.88 19.42
CA LYS A 110 28.49 26.63 18.66
C LYS A 110 27.24 26.55 17.77
N GLU A 111 27.38 25.92 16.61
CA GLU A 111 26.31 25.73 15.65
C GLU A 111 25.59 24.40 15.88
N CYS A 112 24.26 24.42 15.94
CA CYS A 112 23.46 23.25 16.21
C CYS A 112 22.34 23.10 15.18
N ILE A 113 22.14 21.89 14.66
CA ILE A 113 20.91 21.50 14.01
C ILE A 113 20.10 20.71 15.03
N SER A 114 19.00 21.29 15.50
CA SER A 114 18.13 20.67 16.50
C SER A 114 16.95 19.98 15.84
N ILE A 115 16.63 18.78 16.31
CA ILE A 115 15.41 18.04 16.00
C ILE A 115 14.59 17.94 17.27
N CYS A 116 13.43 18.59 17.26
CA CYS A 116 12.48 18.63 18.36
C CYS A 116 11.18 17.96 17.98
N ALA A 117 10.60 17.16 18.87
CA ALA A 117 9.28 16.55 18.68
C ALA A 117 8.53 16.44 20.01
N LYS A 118 7.24 16.07 19.98
CA LYS A 118 6.47 15.76 21.18
C LYS A 118 6.66 14.34 21.71
N ASN A 119 7.14 13.44 20.85
CA ASN A 119 7.38 12.05 21.19
C ASN A 119 8.55 11.44 20.42
N ASP A 120 8.91 10.20 20.77
CA ASP A 120 10.03 9.47 20.18
C ASP A 120 9.90 9.28 18.67
N ASN A 121 8.69 8.95 18.17
CA ASN A 121 8.42 8.77 16.75
C ASN A 121 8.71 10.05 15.96
N GLY A 122 8.28 11.19 16.47
CA GLY A 122 8.54 12.48 15.84
C GLY A 122 10.03 12.79 15.72
N VAL A 123 10.85 12.43 16.75
CA VAL A 123 12.30 12.57 16.67
C VAL A 123 12.88 11.67 15.58
N LEU A 124 12.44 10.41 15.50
CA LEU A 124 12.89 9.47 14.48
C LEU A 124 12.54 9.94 13.06
N TYR A 125 11.29 10.40 12.85
CA TYR A 125 10.87 10.97 11.56
C TYR A 125 11.64 12.24 11.22
N GLY A 126 11.94 13.07 12.20
CA GLY A 126 12.81 14.26 12.05
C GLY A 126 14.22 13.90 11.61
N VAL A 127 14.79 12.79 12.13
CA VAL A 127 16.11 12.29 11.68
C VAL A 127 16.06 11.84 10.23
N PHE A 128 15.06 11.05 9.82
CA PHE A 128 14.92 10.66 8.42
C PHE A 128 14.67 11.85 7.50
N ALA A 129 13.92 12.85 7.96
CA ALA A 129 13.72 14.10 7.22
C ALA A 129 15.01 14.88 7.07
N LEU A 130 15.81 15.01 8.13
CA LEU A 130 17.14 15.64 8.06
C LEU A 130 18.01 14.96 7.01
N LEU A 131 18.11 13.64 7.04
CA LEU A 131 18.94 12.88 6.08
C LEU A 131 18.45 13.06 4.65
N ARG A 132 17.12 12.96 4.41
CA ARG A 132 16.50 13.21 3.11
C ARG A 132 16.80 14.61 2.57
N LEU A 133 16.73 15.64 3.40
CA LEU A 133 17.03 17.00 3.03
C LEU A 133 18.52 17.21 2.71
N LEU A 134 19.40 16.56 3.48
CA LEU A 134 20.84 16.60 3.23
C LEU A 134 21.22 15.99 1.89
N GLU A 135 20.58 14.89 1.51
CA GLU A 135 20.80 14.28 0.19
C GLU A 135 20.37 15.18 -0.96
N GLN A 136 19.38 16.04 -0.72
CA GLN A 136 18.92 17.05 -1.67
C GLN A 136 19.71 18.37 -1.58
N ASN A 137 20.86 18.39 -0.90
CA ASN A 137 21.70 19.57 -0.71
C ASN A 137 20.99 20.76 -0.05
N TYR A 138 20.01 20.51 0.84
CA TYR A 138 19.28 21.57 1.53
C TYR A 138 20.20 22.35 2.50
N GLU A 139 20.12 23.67 2.47
CA GLU A 139 20.88 24.55 3.36
C GLU A 139 20.03 24.90 4.60
N PHE A 140 20.53 24.51 5.79
CA PHE A 140 19.82 24.69 7.07
C PHE A 140 20.07 26.07 7.74
N LYS A 141 21.10 26.81 7.35
CA LYS A 141 21.46 28.05 8.02
C LYS A 141 20.27 29.02 8.08
N ASP A 142 19.96 29.46 9.29
CA ASP A 142 18.88 30.42 9.61
C ASP A 142 17.48 29.94 9.17
N LYS A 143 17.27 28.62 9.06
CA LYS A 143 15.99 28.03 8.66
C LYS A 143 15.35 27.21 9.77
N GLU A 144 14.03 27.16 9.74
CA GLU A 144 13.14 26.35 10.59
C GLU A 144 12.21 25.54 9.67
N ILE A 145 12.09 24.25 9.93
CA ILE A 145 11.18 23.36 9.24
C ILE A 145 10.24 22.76 10.29
N ILE A 146 8.96 22.90 10.10
CA ILE A 146 7.92 22.27 10.91
C ILE A 146 7.12 21.37 9.97
N ASP A 147 7.06 20.08 10.29
CA ASP A 147 6.33 19.13 9.49
C ASP A 147 5.50 18.21 10.41
N ASN A 148 4.23 18.10 10.07
CA ASN A 148 3.23 17.36 10.82
C ASN A 148 2.52 16.38 9.90
N PRO A 149 2.35 15.11 10.29
CA PRO A 149 1.60 14.18 9.47
C PRO A 149 0.13 14.59 9.37
N LYS A 150 -0.41 14.61 8.15
CA LYS A 150 -1.84 14.91 7.93
C LYS A 150 -2.77 13.77 8.33
N LYS A 151 -2.23 12.55 8.45
CA LYS A 151 -2.97 11.36 8.86
C LYS A 151 -2.31 10.69 10.04
N ASN A 152 -3.11 10.39 11.07
CA ASN A 152 -2.61 9.73 12.27
C ASN A 152 -2.34 8.23 12.06
N ILE A 153 -3.04 7.59 11.13
CA ILE A 153 -2.94 6.17 10.82
C ILE A 153 -2.41 6.02 9.39
N ARG A 154 -1.24 5.41 9.26
CA ARG A 154 -0.52 5.20 7.99
C ARG A 154 0.02 3.79 7.98
N ILE A 155 -0.76 2.86 7.44
CA ILE A 155 -0.58 1.41 7.62
C ILE A 155 -0.29 0.73 6.28
N VAL A 156 0.61 -0.24 6.28
CA VAL A 156 0.71 -1.23 5.22
C VAL A 156 0.08 -2.55 5.67
N ASN A 157 -0.58 -3.24 4.75
CA ASN A 157 -1.27 -4.49 5.00
C ASN A 157 -0.64 -5.60 4.15
N HIS A 158 0.02 -6.54 4.80
CA HIS A 158 0.58 -7.71 4.17
C HIS A 158 -0.49 -8.76 3.87
N TRP A 159 -0.34 -9.44 2.73
CA TRP A 159 -1.09 -10.64 2.41
C TRP A 159 -0.23 -11.90 2.58
N ASP A 160 0.58 -11.87 3.60
CA ASP A 160 1.48 -12.97 3.97
C ASP A 160 0.71 -14.04 4.74
N ASN A 161 0.91 -15.30 4.35
CA ASN A 161 0.37 -16.46 5.05
C ASN A 161 1.42 -17.01 6.03
N ILE A 162 0.95 -17.64 7.11
CA ILE A 162 1.83 -18.18 8.15
C ILE A 162 2.82 -19.25 7.63
N ASP A 163 2.53 -19.86 6.48
CA ASP A 163 3.39 -20.85 5.83
C ASP A 163 4.52 -20.25 4.97
N GLY A 164 4.66 -18.93 4.98
CA GLY A 164 5.69 -18.21 4.22
C GLY A 164 5.31 -17.91 2.76
N THR A 165 4.10 -18.30 2.33
CA THR A 165 3.57 -17.87 1.04
C THR A 165 2.97 -16.47 1.14
N VAL A 166 2.88 -15.77 0.03
CA VAL A 166 2.24 -14.45 -0.04
C VAL A 166 1.15 -14.52 -1.11
N GLU A 167 -0.07 -14.17 -0.76
CA GLU A 167 -1.14 -14.05 -1.75
C GLU A 167 -0.81 -12.87 -2.67
N ARG A 168 -0.81 -13.11 -3.98
CA ARG A 168 -0.30 -12.14 -4.97
C ARG A 168 1.17 -11.76 -4.70
N GLY A 169 1.99 -12.74 -4.29
CA GLY A 169 3.41 -12.58 -3.98
C GLY A 169 4.27 -12.49 -5.23
N PHE A 170 4.52 -11.28 -5.74
CA PHE A 170 5.30 -11.05 -6.95
C PHE A 170 6.78 -10.75 -6.67
N ALA A 171 7.15 -10.65 -5.39
CA ALA A 171 8.47 -10.27 -4.92
C ALA A 171 9.15 -11.36 -4.05
N GLY A 172 8.80 -12.61 -4.29
CA GLY A 172 9.33 -13.75 -3.53
C GLY A 172 8.46 -14.17 -2.34
N SER A 173 9.03 -14.96 -1.43
CA SER A 173 8.33 -15.44 -0.23
C SER A 173 8.20 -14.37 0.84
N SER A 174 7.37 -14.64 1.85
CA SER A 174 7.21 -13.78 3.04
C SER A 174 8.55 -13.47 3.70
N ILE A 175 8.69 -12.23 4.14
CA ILE A 175 9.79 -11.78 4.99
C ILE A 175 9.46 -11.89 6.49
N LEU A 176 8.20 -12.20 6.82
CA LEU A 176 7.68 -12.23 8.18
C LEU A 176 7.53 -13.65 8.72
N PHE A 177 7.10 -14.57 7.87
CA PHE A 177 6.79 -15.95 8.24
C PHE A 177 7.61 -16.97 7.45
N GLU A 178 7.89 -18.09 8.07
CA GLU A 178 8.54 -19.23 7.43
C GLU A 178 7.92 -20.54 7.90
N SER A 179 7.74 -21.47 6.94
CA SER A 179 7.41 -22.85 7.25
C SER A 179 8.70 -23.63 7.50
N CYS A 180 8.77 -24.38 8.58
CA CYS A 180 9.86 -25.28 8.87
C CYS A 180 9.94 -26.49 7.94
N ARG A 181 9.07 -26.57 6.93
CA ARG A 181 9.00 -27.68 5.98
C ARG A 181 10.01 -27.54 4.85
N ASN A 182 10.47 -28.69 4.38
CA ASN A 182 11.26 -28.73 3.15
C ASN A 182 10.42 -28.25 1.95
N LYS A 183 10.76 -27.07 1.46
CA LYS A 183 10.05 -26.38 0.35
C LYS A 183 9.97 -27.26 -0.92
N ASP A 184 10.97 -28.12 -1.15
CA ASP A 184 11.02 -28.99 -2.33
C ASP A 184 10.01 -30.14 -2.22
N ILE A 185 9.82 -30.71 -1.03
CA ILE A 185 8.81 -31.75 -0.79
C ILE A 185 7.41 -31.15 -0.92
N MET A 186 7.16 -29.96 -0.39
CA MET A 186 5.86 -29.30 -0.52
C MET A 186 5.54 -28.96 -1.97
N LYS A 187 6.49 -28.46 -2.72
CA LYS A 187 6.32 -28.19 -4.16
C LYS A 187 6.02 -29.48 -4.93
N ALA A 188 6.78 -30.53 -4.71
CA ALA A 188 6.56 -31.83 -5.37
C ALA A 188 5.18 -32.43 -5.03
N VAL A 189 4.71 -32.28 -3.79
CA VAL A 189 3.37 -32.73 -3.36
C VAL A 189 2.27 -31.88 -4.00
N MET A 190 2.45 -30.56 -4.07
CA MET A 190 1.47 -29.66 -4.70
C MET A 190 1.39 -29.88 -6.22
N ASP A 191 2.53 -30.10 -6.88
CA ASP A 191 2.60 -30.44 -8.30
C ASP A 191 1.95 -31.79 -8.60
N ALA A 192 2.10 -32.79 -7.72
CA ALA A 192 1.50 -34.12 -7.87
C ALA A 192 -0.02 -34.15 -7.65
N ILE A 193 -0.59 -33.22 -6.89
CA ILE A 193 -2.02 -33.20 -6.55
C ILE A 193 -2.84 -32.29 -7.48
N GLY A 194 -2.20 -31.56 -8.41
CA GLY A 194 -2.88 -30.78 -9.44
C GLY A 194 -3.65 -29.55 -8.90
N GLY A 195 -3.19 -28.94 -7.81
CA GLY A 195 -3.62 -27.59 -7.41
C GLY A 195 -5.05 -27.44 -6.85
N ILE A 196 -5.70 -28.48 -6.34
CA ILE A 196 -7.07 -28.43 -5.83
C ILE A 196 -7.09 -27.87 -4.40
N ALA A 197 -7.70 -26.69 -4.19
CA ALA A 197 -7.75 -25.98 -2.92
C ALA A 197 -8.37 -26.79 -1.72
N ALA A 198 -9.27 -27.71 -1.98
CA ALA A 198 -9.90 -28.56 -0.94
C ALA A 198 -8.93 -29.57 -0.30
N THR A 199 -7.87 -29.94 -1.01
CA THR A 199 -6.84 -30.89 -0.54
C THR A 199 -5.83 -30.24 0.39
N ASN A 200 -5.68 -28.91 0.35
CA ASN A 200 -4.71 -28.17 1.16
C ASN A 200 -4.98 -28.28 2.66
N GLU A 201 -6.24 -28.29 3.09
CA GLU A 201 -6.59 -28.41 4.51
C GLU A 201 -6.33 -29.82 5.05
N ALA A 202 -6.62 -30.86 4.27
CA ALA A 202 -6.31 -32.24 4.62
C ALA A 202 -4.80 -32.51 4.66
N LEU A 203 -4.06 -31.94 3.72
CA LEU A 203 -2.60 -32.01 3.70
C LEU A 203 -1.96 -31.22 4.85
N ARG A 204 -2.43 -30.01 5.13
CA ARG A 204 -2.00 -29.20 6.28
C ARG A 204 -2.28 -29.92 7.62
N LYS A 205 -3.37 -30.70 7.70
CA LYS A 205 -3.72 -31.49 8.88
C LYS A 205 -2.88 -32.76 9.04
N ALA A 206 -2.40 -33.33 7.94
CA ALA A 206 -1.55 -34.54 7.92
C ALA A 206 -0.08 -34.23 8.24
N PHE A 207 0.34 -32.97 8.11
CA PHE A 207 1.68 -32.51 8.42
C PHE A 207 1.60 -31.60 9.65
N ASN A 208 2.22 -31.97 10.75
CA ASN A 208 2.31 -31.14 11.97
C ASN A 208 2.84 -29.73 11.63
N ASP A 209 2.04 -28.70 11.96
CA ASP A 209 2.27 -27.31 11.53
C ASP A 209 3.36 -26.64 12.36
N ASP A 210 4.59 -26.74 11.90
CA ASP A 210 5.76 -26.12 12.52
C ASP A 210 6.05 -24.76 11.83
N TYR A 211 5.27 -23.75 12.19
CA TYR A 211 5.42 -22.38 11.71
C TYR A 211 6.26 -21.54 12.65
N LYS A 212 7.09 -20.66 12.10
CA LYS A 212 7.96 -19.75 12.86
C LYS A 212 8.03 -18.37 12.19
N VAL A 213 8.57 -17.41 12.92
CA VAL A 213 9.05 -16.16 12.33
C VAL A 213 10.16 -16.45 11.31
N ALA A 214 10.27 -15.67 10.26
CA ALA A 214 11.34 -15.81 9.27
C ALA A 214 12.73 -15.77 9.95
N ASP A 215 13.65 -16.60 9.48
CA ASP A 215 14.98 -16.71 10.09
C ASP A 215 15.80 -15.40 9.95
N ASP A 216 15.58 -14.64 8.89
CA ASP A 216 16.26 -13.36 8.65
C ASP A 216 15.59 -12.20 9.41
N LEU A 217 15.79 -12.16 10.72
CA LEU A 217 15.28 -11.06 11.56
C LEU A 217 15.90 -9.70 11.22
N GLU A 218 17.11 -9.69 10.63
CA GLU A 218 17.73 -8.44 10.16
C GLU A 218 16.94 -7.85 9.00
N ARG A 219 16.42 -8.68 8.10
CA ARG A 219 15.56 -8.23 7.01
C ARG A 219 14.24 -7.61 7.53
N ILE A 220 13.64 -8.19 8.56
CA ILE A 220 12.45 -7.59 9.22
C ILE A 220 12.81 -6.23 9.83
N ASN A 221 13.97 -6.11 10.47
CA ASN A 221 14.44 -4.85 11.03
C ASN A 221 14.71 -3.80 9.95
N ASP A 222 15.34 -4.16 8.84
CA ASP A 222 15.56 -3.25 7.71
C ASP A 222 14.24 -2.81 7.06
N TYR A 223 13.26 -3.71 7.00
CA TYR A 223 11.93 -3.36 6.54
C TYR A 223 11.23 -2.35 7.46
N ALA A 224 11.28 -2.56 8.77
CA ALA A 224 10.75 -1.60 9.74
C ALA A 224 11.42 -0.23 9.62
N ARG A 225 12.76 -0.19 9.44
CA ARG A 225 13.53 1.01 9.12
C ARG A 225 13.02 1.70 7.84
N MET A 226 12.80 0.92 6.78
CA MET A 226 12.31 1.41 5.49
C MET A 226 10.91 2.03 5.62
N LEU A 227 9.98 1.39 6.32
CA LEU A 227 8.65 1.91 6.59
C LEU A 227 8.72 3.24 7.36
N SER A 228 9.52 3.27 8.41
CA SER A 228 9.68 4.46 9.25
C SER A 228 10.30 5.63 8.48
N SER A 229 11.21 5.37 7.53
CA SER A 229 11.89 6.42 6.74
C SER A 229 10.93 7.26 5.90
N VAL A 230 9.75 6.76 5.60
CA VAL A 230 8.68 7.45 4.85
C VAL A 230 7.46 7.76 5.71
N GLY A 231 7.57 7.59 7.03
CA GLY A 231 6.53 7.95 7.99
C GLY A 231 5.39 6.98 8.14
N ILE A 232 5.52 5.73 7.70
CA ILE A 232 4.55 4.66 7.95
C ILE A 232 4.67 4.24 9.42
N ASN A 233 3.53 4.19 10.14
CA ASN A 233 3.50 3.93 11.59
C ASN A 233 2.72 2.66 11.98
N GLY A 234 2.31 1.84 11.01
CA GLY A 234 1.64 0.58 11.30
C GLY A 234 1.82 -0.47 10.21
N VAL A 235 1.78 -1.74 10.63
CA VAL A 235 1.84 -2.90 9.75
C VAL A 235 0.83 -3.96 10.19
N ILE A 236 -0.04 -4.39 9.29
CA ILE A 236 -0.85 -5.58 9.45
C ILE A 236 -0.02 -6.73 8.87
N ILE A 237 0.35 -7.70 9.70
CA ILE A 237 1.42 -8.65 9.37
C ILE A 237 0.97 -9.86 8.57
N ASN A 238 -0.31 -10.19 8.56
CA ASN A 238 -0.83 -11.39 7.91
C ASN A 238 -2.01 -11.09 6.99
N ASN A 239 -2.28 -12.04 6.10
CA ASN A 239 -3.33 -11.97 5.11
C ASN A 239 -4.71 -11.67 5.71
N THR A 240 -5.45 -10.80 5.05
CA THR A 240 -6.85 -10.49 5.41
C THR A 240 -7.79 -11.70 5.22
N ASN A 241 -7.43 -12.62 4.33
CA ASN A 241 -8.12 -13.90 4.13
C ASN A 241 -7.69 -14.94 5.16
N VAL A 242 -7.85 -14.64 6.45
CA VAL A 242 -7.37 -15.47 7.56
C VAL A 242 -7.92 -16.89 7.47
N HIS A 243 -7.04 -17.86 7.22
CA HIS A 243 -7.35 -19.28 7.26
C HIS A 243 -7.29 -19.83 8.70
N ARG A 244 -7.62 -21.11 8.87
CA ARG A 244 -7.60 -21.73 10.19
C ARG A 244 -6.22 -21.69 10.85
N SER A 245 -5.15 -21.89 10.07
CA SER A 245 -3.76 -21.86 10.55
C SER A 245 -3.34 -20.50 11.11
N GLU A 246 -3.74 -19.41 10.46
CA GLU A 246 -3.44 -18.04 10.91
C GLU A 246 -4.21 -17.66 12.18
N THR A 247 -5.35 -18.33 12.45
CA THR A 247 -6.11 -18.07 13.68
C THR A 247 -5.27 -18.36 14.94
N TYR A 248 -4.32 -19.30 14.86
CA TYR A 248 -3.41 -19.64 15.95
C TYR A 248 -2.36 -18.54 16.25
N LEU A 249 -2.21 -17.51 15.42
CA LEU A 249 -1.41 -16.32 15.73
C LEU A 249 -1.94 -15.56 16.97
N MET A 250 -3.19 -15.80 17.39
CA MET A 250 -3.74 -15.28 18.65
C MET A 250 -3.61 -16.25 19.82
N ASP A 251 -2.98 -17.41 19.64
CA ASP A 251 -2.91 -18.49 20.62
C ASP A 251 -1.51 -19.12 20.64
N ASP A 252 -1.37 -20.37 20.23
CA ASP A 252 -0.11 -21.14 20.29
C ASP A 252 1.05 -20.52 19.50
N LYS A 253 0.77 -19.67 18.50
CA LYS A 253 1.78 -19.01 17.66
C LYS A 253 1.96 -17.52 17.97
N ILE A 254 1.46 -17.07 19.11
CA ILE A 254 1.52 -15.64 19.51
C ILE A 254 2.97 -15.12 19.66
N ASP A 255 3.93 -15.99 19.97
CA ASP A 255 5.35 -15.63 20.07
C ASP A 255 5.91 -15.12 18.73
N ILE A 256 5.40 -15.58 17.60
CA ILE A 256 5.76 -15.04 16.27
C ILE A 256 5.36 -13.56 16.19
N VAL A 257 4.12 -13.26 16.59
CA VAL A 257 3.59 -11.87 16.60
C VAL A 257 4.41 -11.00 17.54
N LYS A 258 4.78 -11.54 18.73
CA LYS A 258 5.61 -10.83 19.70
C LYS A 258 6.96 -10.43 19.11
N ILE A 259 7.69 -11.37 18.51
CA ILE A 259 9.02 -11.11 17.92
C ILE A 259 8.92 -10.02 16.83
N ILE A 260 7.96 -10.14 15.91
CA ILE A 260 7.75 -9.14 14.86
C ILE A 260 7.40 -7.79 15.48
N SER A 261 6.49 -7.76 16.46
CA SER A 261 6.06 -6.52 17.13
C SER A 261 7.19 -5.81 17.87
N GLU A 262 8.09 -6.55 18.51
CA GLU A 262 9.27 -5.99 19.17
C GLU A 262 10.25 -5.36 18.18
N ILE A 263 10.48 -6.01 17.04
CA ILE A 263 11.35 -5.48 15.98
C ILE A 263 10.73 -4.21 15.36
N MET A 264 9.46 -4.26 14.97
CA MET A 264 8.73 -3.11 14.39
C MET A 264 8.67 -1.93 15.37
N GLY A 265 8.42 -2.23 16.66
CA GLY A 265 8.30 -1.23 17.73
C GLY A 265 9.56 -0.39 17.93
N ARG A 266 10.76 -0.95 17.72
CA ARG A 266 12.04 -0.22 17.78
C ARG A 266 12.13 0.92 16.76
N TRP A 267 11.34 0.83 15.67
CA TRP A 267 11.24 1.82 14.61
C TRP A 267 9.93 2.63 14.67
N GLY A 268 9.19 2.53 15.78
CA GLY A 268 7.93 3.26 15.96
C GLY A 268 6.76 2.74 15.12
N VAL A 269 6.89 1.56 14.53
CA VAL A 269 5.84 0.93 13.72
C VAL A 269 5.02 -0.03 14.59
N LYS A 270 3.71 0.22 14.72
CA LYS A 270 2.79 -0.66 15.45
C LYS A 270 2.40 -1.87 14.61
N THR A 271 2.35 -3.02 15.25
CA THR A 271 1.87 -4.26 14.62
C THR A 271 0.37 -4.42 14.82
N TYR A 272 -0.33 -4.83 13.76
CA TYR A 272 -1.74 -5.21 13.78
C TYR A 272 -1.88 -6.64 13.28
N LEU A 273 -2.96 -7.31 13.67
CA LEU A 273 -3.20 -8.70 13.31
C LEU A 273 -4.55 -8.84 12.59
N SER A 274 -4.55 -9.45 11.41
CA SER A 274 -5.80 -9.90 10.78
C SER A 274 -6.33 -11.12 11.50
N ILE A 275 -7.62 -11.11 11.84
CA ILE A 275 -8.27 -12.18 12.61
C ILE A 275 -9.48 -12.75 11.88
N ASN A 276 -9.77 -14.03 12.14
CA ASN A 276 -10.97 -14.69 11.64
C ASN A 276 -12.16 -14.40 12.57
N PHE A 277 -13.26 -13.91 12.01
CA PHE A 277 -14.48 -13.62 12.78
C PHE A 277 -15.00 -14.84 13.53
N ALA A 278 -14.85 -16.05 12.96
CA ALA A 278 -15.28 -17.32 13.57
C ALA A 278 -14.21 -17.95 14.49
N ALA A 279 -13.22 -17.21 14.94
CA ALA A 279 -12.20 -17.70 15.89
C ALA A 279 -12.78 -18.32 17.18
N PRO A 280 -13.91 -17.86 17.77
CA PRO A 280 -14.54 -18.53 18.90
C PRO A 280 -14.91 -19.99 18.64
N ILE A 281 -15.30 -20.33 17.42
CA ILE A 281 -15.58 -21.71 17.02
C ILE A 281 -14.27 -22.50 16.84
N THR A 282 -13.24 -21.87 16.22
CA THR A 282 -11.99 -22.56 15.88
C THR A 282 -11.09 -22.81 17.09
N LEU A 283 -10.98 -21.83 18.01
CA LEU A 283 -10.09 -21.87 19.17
C LEU A 283 -10.83 -22.03 20.51
N GLY A 284 -12.12 -21.73 20.55
CA GLY A 284 -12.90 -21.71 21.77
C GLY A 284 -13.88 -22.86 21.91
N ASP A 285 -13.98 -23.75 20.92
CA ASP A 285 -14.94 -24.86 20.84
C ASP A 285 -16.40 -24.42 21.02
N LEU A 286 -16.70 -23.12 20.79
CA LEU A 286 -18.06 -22.60 20.84
C LEU A 286 -18.86 -23.05 19.62
N GLN A 287 -20.16 -23.20 19.79
CA GLN A 287 -21.06 -23.63 18.69
C GLN A 287 -21.48 -22.48 17.78
N THR A 288 -21.16 -21.24 18.15
CA THR A 288 -21.56 -20.03 17.45
C THR A 288 -20.46 -18.98 17.52
N ALA A 289 -20.48 -18.02 16.57
CA ALA A 289 -19.75 -16.77 16.63
C ALA A 289 -20.71 -15.55 16.54
N ASP A 290 -22.00 -15.72 16.95
CA ASP A 290 -22.96 -14.62 16.99
C ASP A 290 -22.42 -13.48 17.87
N PRO A 291 -22.24 -12.27 17.32
CA PRO A 291 -21.67 -11.14 18.07
C PRO A 291 -22.54 -10.65 19.24
N LEU A 292 -23.80 -11.06 19.30
CA LEU A 292 -24.69 -10.72 20.41
C LEU A 292 -24.74 -11.80 21.48
N ASP A 293 -24.13 -12.97 21.25
CA ASP A 293 -24.03 -14.04 22.24
C ASP A 293 -23.05 -13.67 23.37
N ASN A 294 -23.45 -13.92 24.63
CA ASN A 294 -22.64 -13.53 25.79
C ASN A 294 -21.39 -14.39 25.98
N GLU A 295 -21.41 -15.67 25.59
CA GLU A 295 -20.26 -16.55 25.67
C GLU A 295 -19.21 -16.14 24.64
N VAL A 296 -19.65 -15.79 23.41
CA VAL A 296 -18.80 -15.28 22.35
C VAL A 296 -18.15 -13.96 22.76
N ARG A 297 -18.92 -13.01 23.32
CA ARG A 297 -18.38 -11.73 23.85
C ARG A 297 -17.37 -11.94 24.98
N THR A 298 -17.65 -12.88 25.87
CA THR A 298 -16.75 -13.21 26.98
C THR A 298 -15.48 -13.86 26.46
N TRP A 299 -15.59 -14.74 25.48
CA TRP A 299 -14.45 -15.38 24.85
C TRP A 299 -13.52 -14.36 24.22
N TRP A 300 -14.06 -13.41 23.43
CA TRP A 300 -13.25 -12.36 22.80
C TRP A 300 -12.54 -11.45 23.82
N LYS A 301 -13.21 -11.09 24.94
CA LYS A 301 -12.56 -10.32 26.01
C LYS A 301 -11.37 -11.08 26.61
N LYS A 302 -11.53 -12.36 26.91
CA LYS A 302 -10.43 -13.20 27.43
C LYS A 302 -9.32 -13.39 26.41
N ARG A 303 -9.69 -13.55 25.13
CA ARG A 303 -8.69 -13.68 24.06
C ARG A 303 -7.90 -12.38 23.86
N ALA A 304 -8.55 -11.22 23.88
CA ALA A 304 -7.88 -9.93 23.85
C ALA A 304 -6.93 -9.76 25.06
N GLU A 305 -7.39 -10.06 26.29
CA GLU A 305 -6.54 -10.05 27.49
C GLU A 305 -5.28 -10.91 27.31
N HIS A 306 -5.44 -12.12 26.81
CA HIS A 306 -4.32 -13.02 26.53
C HIS A 306 -3.34 -12.42 25.53
N VAL A 307 -3.83 -11.95 24.38
CA VAL A 307 -2.98 -11.37 23.32
C VAL A 307 -2.21 -10.15 23.83
N TYR A 308 -2.90 -9.20 24.48
CA TYR A 308 -2.24 -7.98 24.98
C TYR A 308 -1.33 -8.23 26.19
N SER A 309 -1.53 -9.33 26.94
CA SER A 309 -0.57 -9.71 28.01
C SER A 309 0.80 -10.14 27.45
N ILE A 310 0.84 -10.65 26.21
CA ILE A 310 2.07 -11.13 25.53
C ILE A 310 2.63 -10.05 24.59
N VAL A 311 1.74 -9.31 23.89
CA VAL A 311 2.08 -8.27 22.91
C VAL A 311 1.42 -6.94 23.33
N PRO A 312 1.92 -6.27 24.37
CA PRO A 312 1.26 -5.11 24.97
C PRO A 312 1.15 -3.91 24.04
N ASN A 313 2.03 -3.80 23.03
CA ASN A 313 2.06 -2.71 22.06
C ASN A 313 1.31 -3.03 20.77
N LEU A 314 0.52 -4.12 20.72
CA LEU A 314 -0.30 -4.43 19.55
C LEU A 314 -1.27 -3.28 19.26
N GLY A 315 -1.30 -2.79 18.01
CA GLY A 315 -2.16 -1.69 17.59
C GLY A 315 -3.64 -2.04 17.54
N GLY A 316 -3.95 -3.31 17.31
CA GLY A 316 -5.32 -3.81 17.23
C GLY A 316 -5.51 -4.93 16.22
N PHE A 317 -6.76 -5.12 15.80
CA PHE A 317 -7.15 -6.17 14.87
C PHE A 317 -7.71 -5.63 13.56
N MET A 318 -7.58 -6.45 12.50
CA MET A 318 -8.24 -6.22 11.23
C MET A 318 -9.14 -7.40 10.87
N VAL A 319 -10.30 -7.13 10.28
CA VAL A 319 -11.30 -8.14 9.92
C VAL A 319 -11.83 -7.93 8.51
N LYS A 320 -11.86 -9.01 7.73
CA LYS A 320 -12.67 -9.16 6.51
C LYS A 320 -13.81 -10.13 6.83
N ALA A 321 -15.05 -9.66 6.77
CA ALA A 321 -16.24 -10.44 7.10
C ALA A 321 -17.28 -10.43 5.98
N ASP A 322 -18.09 -11.49 5.88
CA ASP A 322 -19.18 -11.64 4.91
C ASP A 322 -18.80 -11.39 3.44
N SER A 323 -17.57 -11.71 3.08
CA SER A 323 -17.04 -11.52 1.73
C SER A 323 -16.24 -12.73 1.28
N GLU A 324 -16.41 -13.16 0.03
CA GLU A 324 -15.69 -14.28 -0.59
C GLU A 324 -15.65 -15.55 0.27
N GLY A 325 -16.79 -15.87 0.89
CA GLY A 325 -16.93 -17.04 1.75
C GLY A 325 -16.30 -16.91 3.14
N ARG A 326 -15.82 -15.74 3.53
CA ARG A 326 -15.33 -15.49 4.89
C ARG A 326 -16.53 -15.39 5.86
N PRO A 327 -16.39 -15.93 7.08
CA PRO A 327 -17.46 -15.84 8.07
C PRO A 327 -17.67 -14.40 8.55
N GLY A 328 -18.91 -14.08 8.88
CA GLY A 328 -19.26 -12.76 9.36
C GLY A 328 -20.60 -12.71 10.07
N PRO A 329 -21.04 -11.52 10.50
CA PRO A 329 -22.27 -11.33 11.26
C PRO A 329 -23.53 -11.72 10.51
N PHE A 330 -23.57 -11.66 9.17
CA PHE A 330 -24.76 -12.03 8.38
C PHE A 330 -25.18 -13.49 8.58
N THR A 331 -24.26 -14.40 8.85
CA THR A 331 -24.54 -15.79 9.19
C THR A 331 -25.52 -15.93 10.36
N TYR A 332 -25.52 -14.94 11.26
CA TYR A 332 -26.33 -14.94 12.49
C TYR A 332 -27.50 -13.93 12.42
N GLY A 333 -27.81 -13.39 11.25
CA GLY A 333 -28.82 -12.34 11.09
C GLY A 333 -28.47 -11.01 11.78
N ARG A 334 -27.17 -10.73 11.92
CA ARG A 334 -26.63 -9.51 12.51
C ARG A 334 -26.03 -8.64 11.42
N ASN A 335 -25.82 -7.34 11.72
CA ASN A 335 -25.18 -6.41 10.81
C ASN A 335 -23.68 -6.25 11.13
N HIS A 336 -22.95 -5.53 10.26
CA HIS A 336 -21.51 -5.27 10.41
C HIS A 336 -21.16 -4.47 11.66
N ALA A 337 -22.04 -3.56 12.13
CA ALA A 337 -21.80 -2.80 13.35
C ALA A 337 -21.89 -3.70 14.59
N ASP A 338 -22.82 -4.67 14.63
CA ASP A 338 -22.88 -5.68 15.71
C ASP A 338 -21.56 -6.45 15.81
N GLY A 339 -21.04 -6.92 14.67
CA GLY A 339 -19.79 -7.69 14.63
C GLY A 339 -18.56 -6.84 15.00
N ALA A 340 -18.47 -5.66 14.43
CA ALA A 340 -17.35 -4.75 14.68
C ALA A 340 -17.32 -4.28 16.14
N ASN A 341 -18.45 -3.86 16.67
CA ASN A 341 -18.53 -3.35 18.06
C ASN A 341 -18.22 -4.43 19.10
N MET A 342 -18.57 -5.68 18.86
CA MET A 342 -18.18 -6.77 19.74
C MET A 342 -16.67 -6.87 19.90
N LEU A 343 -15.92 -6.85 18.78
CA LEU A 343 -14.46 -6.93 18.76
C LEU A 343 -13.82 -5.66 19.30
N ALA A 344 -14.33 -4.50 18.89
CA ALA A 344 -13.85 -3.20 19.34
C ALA A 344 -13.96 -3.04 20.87
N ASN A 345 -15.07 -3.48 21.47
CA ASN A 345 -15.25 -3.52 22.93
C ASN A 345 -14.23 -4.44 23.62
N ALA A 346 -13.84 -5.56 22.99
CA ALA A 346 -12.89 -6.49 23.60
C ALA A 346 -11.48 -5.90 23.69
N ILE A 347 -11.07 -5.06 22.73
CA ILE A 347 -9.72 -4.48 22.65
C ILE A 347 -9.63 -3.05 23.18
N ALA A 348 -10.77 -2.36 23.41
CA ALA A 348 -10.80 -0.99 23.91
C ALA A 348 -10.01 -0.77 25.23
N PRO A 349 -10.04 -1.70 26.23
CA PRO A 349 -9.28 -1.53 27.47
C PRO A 349 -7.77 -1.42 27.27
N TYR A 350 -7.26 -1.87 26.14
CA TYR A 350 -5.83 -1.89 25.79
C TYR A 350 -5.44 -0.76 24.82
N GLY A 351 -6.38 0.13 24.48
CA GLY A 351 -6.18 1.20 23.49
C GLY A 351 -6.09 0.69 22.04
N GLY A 352 -6.54 -0.55 21.79
CA GLY A 352 -6.56 -1.16 20.47
C GLY A 352 -7.63 -0.57 19.56
N ILE A 353 -7.33 -0.46 18.26
CA ILE A 353 -8.31 -0.12 17.24
C ILE A 353 -8.75 -1.35 16.46
N LEU A 354 -9.98 -1.33 15.98
CA LEU A 354 -10.50 -2.34 15.08
C LEU A 354 -10.60 -1.76 13.67
N ILE A 355 -9.90 -2.38 12.73
CA ILE A 355 -10.00 -2.07 11.31
C ILE A 355 -10.99 -3.06 10.69
N TRP A 356 -12.11 -2.55 10.20
CA TRP A 356 -13.16 -3.35 9.57
C TRP A 356 -13.21 -3.07 8.08
N ARG A 357 -12.90 -4.08 7.26
CA ARG A 357 -12.80 -3.91 5.81
C ARG A 357 -14.18 -3.87 5.17
N CYS A 358 -14.47 -2.79 4.47
CA CYS A 358 -15.72 -2.58 3.73
C CYS A 358 -15.67 -3.22 2.34
N PHE A 359 -15.43 -4.52 2.28
CA PHE A 359 -15.45 -5.28 1.06
C PHE A 359 -16.43 -6.44 1.20
N VAL A 360 -17.65 -6.21 0.76
CA VAL A 360 -18.75 -7.18 0.80
C VAL A 360 -19.04 -7.59 -0.63
N TYR A 361 -18.83 -8.87 -0.92
CA TYR A 361 -18.94 -9.37 -2.27
C TYR A 361 -19.38 -10.83 -2.30
N ASN A 362 -20.43 -11.09 -3.07
CA ASN A 362 -20.94 -12.45 -3.30
C ASN A 362 -20.46 -12.95 -4.68
N CYS A 363 -19.38 -13.73 -4.70
CA CYS A 363 -18.83 -14.32 -5.92
C CYS A 363 -19.71 -15.41 -6.57
N ARG A 364 -20.85 -15.77 -5.97
CA ARG A 364 -21.82 -16.75 -6.49
C ARG A 364 -23.09 -16.11 -7.06
N GLN A 365 -23.08 -14.80 -7.25
CA GLN A 365 -24.19 -14.06 -7.83
C GLN A 365 -24.53 -14.54 -9.25
N ASP A 366 -25.81 -14.56 -9.62
CA ASP A 366 -26.23 -14.89 -10.99
C ASP A 366 -25.84 -13.76 -11.95
N TRP A 367 -24.91 -14.02 -12.86
CA TRP A 367 -24.42 -13.07 -13.85
C TRP A 367 -25.51 -12.57 -14.82
N ARG A 368 -26.64 -13.28 -14.93
CA ARG A 368 -27.79 -12.91 -15.77
C ARG A 368 -28.67 -11.85 -15.11
N ASP A 369 -28.55 -11.69 -13.81
CA ASP A 369 -29.26 -10.65 -13.07
C ASP A 369 -28.48 -9.32 -13.18
N HIS A 370 -28.87 -8.53 -14.15
CA HIS A 370 -28.27 -7.22 -14.42
C HIS A 370 -28.72 -6.10 -13.46
N THR A 371 -29.62 -6.41 -12.52
CA THR A 371 -30.04 -5.44 -11.48
C THR A 371 -29.07 -5.42 -10.31
N ILE A 372 -28.27 -6.48 -10.13
CA ILE A 372 -27.25 -6.57 -9.12
C ILE A 372 -25.94 -6.01 -9.69
N ASP A 373 -25.32 -5.07 -8.94
CA ASP A 373 -24.07 -4.44 -9.32
C ASP A 373 -23.09 -4.48 -8.13
N ARG A 374 -21.95 -5.12 -8.32
CA ARG A 374 -20.89 -5.19 -7.33
C ARG A 374 -20.47 -3.81 -6.81
N ALA A 375 -20.47 -2.80 -7.67
CA ALA A 375 -20.12 -1.43 -7.30
C ALA A 375 -21.00 -0.85 -6.19
N LYS A 376 -22.25 -1.32 -6.07
CA LYS A 376 -23.22 -0.84 -5.07
C LYS A 376 -23.03 -1.45 -3.69
N ALA A 377 -22.45 -2.65 -3.62
CA ALA A 377 -22.54 -3.52 -2.44
C ALA A 377 -21.98 -2.89 -1.17
N ALA A 378 -20.79 -2.28 -1.22
CA ALA A 378 -20.18 -1.66 -0.04
C ALA A 378 -21.04 -0.49 0.49
N TYR A 379 -21.53 0.36 -0.40
CA TYR A 379 -22.39 1.49 -0.01
C TYR A 379 -23.68 1.01 0.64
N GLU A 380 -24.40 0.09 -0.03
CA GLU A 380 -25.68 -0.43 0.46
C GLU A 380 -25.56 -1.14 1.82
N CYS A 381 -24.40 -1.76 2.10
CA CYS A 381 -24.15 -2.45 3.36
C CYS A 381 -23.75 -1.53 4.51
N PHE A 382 -22.99 -0.47 4.23
CA PHE A 382 -22.32 0.31 5.29
C PHE A 382 -22.93 1.69 5.52
N GLU A 383 -23.43 2.36 4.48
CA GLU A 383 -24.02 3.70 4.64
C GLU A 383 -25.16 3.74 5.67
N PRO A 384 -26.13 2.78 5.69
CA PRO A 384 -27.19 2.78 6.69
C PRO A 384 -26.71 2.59 8.13
N LEU A 385 -25.44 2.19 8.33
CA LEU A 385 -24.83 1.98 9.64
C LEU A 385 -24.01 3.16 10.15
N ASP A 386 -24.06 4.31 9.48
CA ASP A 386 -23.30 5.49 9.91
C ASP A 386 -23.70 5.93 11.33
N GLY A 387 -22.70 6.08 12.20
CA GLY A 387 -22.89 6.41 13.61
C GLY A 387 -23.28 5.24 14.51
N HIS A 388 -23.34 4.00 13.99
CA HIS A 388 -23.56 2.80 14.79
C HIS A 388 -22.25 2.11 15.22
N PHE A 389 -21.11 2.54 14.69
CA PHE A 389 -19.80 2.01 15.04
C PHE A 389 -19.20 2.77 16.23
N LEU A 390 -18.45 2.05 17.09
CA LEU A 390 -17.70 2.67 18.20
C LEU A 390 -16.52 3.50 17.70
N ASP A 391 -16.07 4.44 18.51
CA ASP A 391 -15.00 5.39 18.17
C ASP A 391 -13.64 4.72 17.83
N ASN A 392 -13.39 3.51 18.35
CA ASN A 392 -12.19 2.74 18.02
C ASN A 392 -12.36 1.78 16.84
N VAL A 393 -13.47 1.86 16.10
CA VAL A 393 -13.69 1.17 14.82
C VAL A 393 -13.33 2.09 13.67
N TYR A 394 -12.53 1.58 12.74
CA TYR A 394 -12.15 2.25 11.51
C TYR A 394 -12.60 1.42 10.32
N LEU A 395 -13.47 1.96 9.48
CA LEU A 395 -13.90 1.32 8.26
C LEU A 395 -12.84 1.49 7.18
N GLN A 396 -12.26 0.38 6.70
CA GLN A 396 -11.28 0.39 5.61
C GLN A 396 -11.99 0.24 4.27
N ILE A 397 -12.02 1.32 3.50
CA ILE A 397 -12.77 1.49 2.26
C ILE A 397 -11.77 1.57 1.09
N LYS A 398 -11.94 0.72 0.07
CA LYS A 398 -11.12 0.79 -1.16
C LYS A 398 -11.28 2.15 -1.84
N ASN A 399 -10.22 2.58 -2.53
CA ASN A 399 -10.22 3.86 -3.26
C ASN A 399 -11.35 3.97 -4.30
N GLY A 400 -11.73 2.86 -4.93
CA GLY A 400 -12.85 2.74 -5.86
C GLY A 400 -13.87 1.70 -5.40
N PRO A 401 -15.05 1.63 -6.05
CA PRO A 401 -16.16 0.78 -5.62
C PRO A 401 -15.99 -0.71 -6.00
N MET A 402 -15.08 -1.02 -6.93
CA MET A 402 -14.91 -2.37 -7.43
C MET A 402 -13.78 -3.11 -6.72
N ASP A 403 -12.58 -3.12 -7.28
CA ASP A 403 -11.44 -3.84 -6.71
C ASP A 403 -10.12 -3.41 -7.36
N PHE A 404 -9.72 -2.16 -7.20
CA PHE A 404 -8.48 -1.62 -7.74
C PHE A 404 -8.32 -1.80 -9.26
N GLN A 405 -9.42 -1.66 -10.00
CA GLN A 405 -9.35 -1.58 -11.47
C GLN A 405 -8.40 -0.46 -11.88
N VAL A 406 -7.81 -0.59 -13.04
CA VAL A 406 -6.84 0.38 -13.59
C VAL A 406 -7.37 1.81 -13.52
N ARG A 407 -8.67 2.00 -13.80
CA ARG A 407 -9.41 3.24 -13.56
C ARG A 407 -10.82 2.95 -13.06
N GLU A 408 -11.16 3.53 -11.94
CA GLU A 408 -12.52 3.53 -11.38
C GLU A 408 -12.81 4.88 -10.69
N PRO A 409 -14.07 5.26 -10.55
CA PRO A 409 -14.41 6.47 -9.79
C PRO A 409 -14.08 6.28 -8.32
N ILE A 410 -14.04 7.38 -7.55
CA ILE A 410 -13.90 7.30 -6.09
C ILE A 410 -15.05 6.50 -5.48
N ALA A 411 -14.78 5.76 -4.41
CA ALA A 411 -15.83 5.06 -3.67
C ALA A 411 -16.84 6.08 -3.05
N PRO A 412 -18.15 5.93 -3.29
CA PRO A 412 -19.14 6.90 -2.82
C PRO A 412 -19.22 7.01 -1.30
N LEU A 413 -18.80 5.98 -0.55
CA LEU A 413 -18.72 6.01 0.92
C LEU A 413 -17.83 7.14 1.46
N PHE A 414 -16.87 7.67 0.70
CA PHE A 414 -16.09 8.83 1.14
C PHE A 414 -16.94 10.11 1.21
N GLY A 415 -18.02 10.19 0.45
CA GLY A 415 -18.96 11.30 0.47
C GLY A 415 -20.04 11.20 1.54
N THR A 416 -20.05 10.12 2.31
CA THR A 416 -21.00 9.82 3.39
C THR A 416 -20.26 9.36 4.64
N MET A 417 -20.90 8.68 5.55
CA MET A 417 -20.30 8.13 6.78
C MET A 417 -19.64 9.20 7.66
N ASP A 418 -20.36 10.29 7.96
CA ASP A 418 -19.81 11.44 8.67
C ASP A 418 -19.53 11.20 10.15
N LYS A 419 -20.19 10.20 10.73
CA LYS A 419 -20.10 9.85 12.15
C LYS A 419 -19.21 8.65 12.43
N THR A 420 -18.59 8.07 11.38
CA THR A 420 -17.80 6.85 11.48
C THR A 420 -16.39 7.09 10.97
N ASN A 421 -15.38 6.61 11.68
CA ASN A 421 -13.98 6.72 11.26
C ASN A 421 -13.70 5.90 9.99
N LYS A 422 -12.96 6.49 9.07
CA LYS A 422 -12.65 5.89 7.75
C LYS A 422 -11.15 5.83 7.49
N LEU A 423 -10.69 4.72 6.96
CA LEU A 423 -9.39 4.57 6.32
C LEU A 423 -9.59 4.34 4.83
N MET A 424 -8.77 5.00 4.00
CA MET A 424 -8.70 4.65 2.58
C MET A 424 -7.83 3.42 2.41
N GLU A 425 -8.28 2.44 1.62
CA GLU A 425 -7.48 1.29 1.20
C GLU A 425 -6.94 1.53 -0.21
N LEU A 426 -5.61 1.60 -0.32
CA LEU A 426 -4.87 1.61 -1.58
C LEU A 426 -4.22 0.25 -1.84
N GLN A 427 -3.66 0.05 -3.03
CA GLN A 427 -2.95 -1.17 -3.37
C GLN A 427 -1.58 -0.86 -3.98
N ILE A 428 -0.50 -1.13 -3.24
CA ILE A 428 0.89 -1.01 -3.73
C ILE A 428 1.26 -2.23 -4.58
N THR A 429 0.61 -3.35 -4.33
CA THR A 429 0.87 -4.69 -4.89
C THR A 429 0.81 -4.78 -6.41
N GLN A 430 0.13 -3.86 -7.09
CA GLN A 430 -0.08 -3.89 -8.55
C GLN A 430 -0.77 -5.19 -9.05
N GLU A 431 -1.74 -5.72 -8.31
CA GLU A 431 -2.44 -6.96 -8.67
C GLU A 431 -2.99 -6.93 -10.10
N TYR A 432 -3.62 -5.80 -10.47
CA TYR A 432 -4.23 -5.59 -11.78
C TYR A 432 -3.42 -4.62 -12.66
N THR A 433 -2.28 -4.14 -12.18
CA THR A 433 -1.43 -3.18 -12.89
C THR A 433 -0.03 -3.75 -13.20
N GLY A 434 0.01 -5.03 -13.61
CA GLY A 434 1.21 -5.70 -14.10
C GLY A 434 2.01 -6.47 -13.06
N GLN A 435 1.48 -6.65 -11.84
CA GLN A 435 2.01 -7.58 -10.82
C GLN A 435 3.47 -7.34 -10.48
N GLN A 436 3.89 -6.07 -10.37
CA GLN A 436 5.30 -5.71 -10.12
C GLN A 436 6.30 -6.31 -11.14
N LYS A 437 5.80 -6.82 -12.27
CA LYS A 437 6.58 -7.16 -13.46
C LYS A 437 6.65 -6.00 -14.46
N HIS A 438 5.58 -5.18 -14.50
CA HIS A 438 5.49 -3.98 -15.32
C HIS A 438 5.77 -2.73 -14.49
N VAL A 439 6.34 -1.73 -15.13
CA VAL A 439 6.44 -0.40 -14.55
C VAL A 439 5.06 0.23 -14.57
N CYS A 440 4.55 0.54 -13.38
CA CYS A 440 3.30 1.28 -13.20
C CYS A 440 3.41 2.09 -11.90
N PHE A 441 3.68 3.38 -12.03
CA PHE A 441 3.76 4.30 -10.89
C PHE A 441 2.37 4.80 -10.53
N LEU A 442 1.87 4.39 -9.37
CA LEU A 442 0.49 4.56 -8.97
C LEU A 442 0.22 5.88 -8.22
N VAL A 443 1.26 6.61 -7.86
CA VAL A 443 1.12 7.86 -7.08
C VAL A 443 0.27 8.92 -7.79
N PRO A 444 0.34 9.12 -9.13
CA PRO A 444 -0.56 10.03 -9.83
C PRO A 444 -2.04 9.66 -9.63
N TRP A 445 -2.39 8.37 -9.75
CA TRP A 445 -3.74 7.89 -9.50
C TRP A 445 -4.18 8.10 -8.05
N TRP A 446 -3.34 7.73 -7.09
CA TRP A 446 -3.67 7.94 -5.68
C TRP A 446 -3.85 9.42 -5.33
N LYS A 447 -3.04 10.29 -5.95
CA LYS A 447 -3.18 11.75 -5.78
C LYS A 447 -4.50 12.26 -6.36
N GLU A 448 -4.91 11.78 -7.54
CA GLU A 448 -6.21 12.06 -8.14
C GLU A 448 -7.35 11.70 -7.17
N VAL A 449 -7.34 10.47 -6.64
CA VAL A 449 -8.35 9.99 -5.68
C VAL A 449 -8.36 10.83 -4.40
N LEU A 450 -7.20 11.11 -3.81
CA LEU A 450 -7.10 11.89 -2.56
C LEU A 450 -7.57 13.33 -2.73
N SER A 451 -7.42 13.91 -3.92
CA SER A 451 -7.81 15.28 -4.26
C SER A 451 -9.23 15.39 -4.80
N ALA A 452 -9.88 14.26 -5.11
CA ALA A 452 -11.24 14.25 -5.65
C ALA A 452 -12.24 14.86 -4.66
N GLN A 453 -13.19 15.62 -5.19
CA GLN A 453 -14.24 16.27 -4.40
C GLN A 453 -15.37 15.28 -4.11
N THR A 454 -15.82 15.20 -2.88
CA THR A 454 -16.93 14.32 -2.44
C THR A 454 -18.27 15.02 -2.40
N TYR A 455 -18.27 16.34 -2.30
CA TYR A 455 -19.44 17.19 -2.10
C TYR A 455 -20.33 16.74 -0.93
N ALA A 456 -19.74 16.19 0.11
CA ALA A 456 -20.43 15.83 1.33
C ALA A 456 -21.13 17.06 1.93
N ASN A 457 -22.38 16.87 2.37
CA ASN A 457 -23.22 17.96 2.93
C ASN A 457 -23.31 19.21 2.03
N ALA A 458 -23.34 19.02 0.71
CA ALA A 458 -23.34 20.08 -0.32
C ALA A 458 -22.13 21.02 -0.24
N THR A 459 -21.03 20.59 0.39
CA THR A 459 -19.81 21.37 0.52
C THR A 459 -18.69 20.65 -0.24
N ALA A 460 -17.92 21.39 -1.04
CA ALA A 460 -16.73 20.87 -1.67
C ALA A 460 -15.74 20.45 -0.57
N SER A 461 -15.38 19.16 -0.55
CA SER A 461 -14.40 18.61 0.39
C SER A 461 -13.66 17.46 -0.28
N GLN A 462 -12.35 17.48 -0.16
CA GLN A 462 -11.52 16.43 -0.77
C GLN A 462 -11.67 15.11 -0.01
N VAL A 463 -11.50 13.98 -0.69
CA VAL A 463 -11.45 12.66 -0.06
C VAL A 463 -10.41 12.65 1.06
N SER A 464 -9.23 13.26 0.84
CA SER A 464 -8.18 13.38 1.86
C SER A 464 -8.64 14.07 3.15
N GLU A 465 -9.63 14.95 3.10
CA GLU A 465 -10.19 15.63 4.29
C GLU A 465 -11.23 14.77 5.02
N ARG A 466 -11.77 13.75 4.35
CA ARG A 466 -12.87 12.90 4.80
C ARG A 466 -12.43 11.59 5.45
N ILE A 467 -11.12 11.31 5.49
CA ILE A 467 -10.53 10.07 6.02
C ILE A 467 -9.62 10.35 7.22
N ASN A 468 -9.60 9.43 8.19
CA ASN A 468 -8.76 9.50 9.38
C ASN A 468 -7.36 8.95 9.16
N GLY A 469 -7.18 8.11 8.13
CA GLY A 469 -5.92 7.49 7.80
C GLY A 469 -5.94 6.78 6.46
N ILE A 470 -4.81 6.17 6.12
CA ILE A 470 -4.62 5.42 4.88
C ILE A 470 -3.99 4.07 5.20
N ALA A 471 -4.53 3.02 4.59
CA ALA A 471 -3.96 1.68 4.59
C ALA A 471 -3.64 1.27 3.15
N ALA A 472 -2.61 0.46 2.93
CA ALA A 472 -2.32 -0.04 1.60
C ALA A 472 -1.87 -1.49 1.63
N ILE A 473 -2.38 -2.27 0.67
CA ILE A 473 -1.94 -3.65 0.48
C ILE A 473 -0.54 -3.64 -0.13
N VAL A 474 0.36 -4.44 0.44
CA VAL A 474 1.76 -4.51 0.03
C VAL A 474 2.23 -5.95 -0.05
N ASN A 475 3.03 -6.28 -1.09
CA ASN A 475 3.66 -7.58 -1.28
C ASN A 475 5.18 -7.44 -1.29
N VAL A 476 5.74 -6.86 -0.26
CA VAL A 476 7.18 -6.90 -0.04
C VAL A 476 7.57 -8.36 0.23
N GLY A 477 8.61 -8.84 -0.47
CA GLY A 477 9.02 -10.23 -0.40
C GLY A 477 10.54 -10.41 -0.26
N SER A 478 10.98 -11.66 -0.41
CA SER A 478 12.38 -12.06 -0.23
C SER A 478 13.31 -11.69 -1.38
N ASP A 479 12.79 -11.11 -2.49
CA ASP A 479 13.63 -10.59 -3.58
C ASP A 479 14.59 -9.51 -3.07
N GLU A 480 15.77 -9.41 -3.67
CA GLU A 480 16.78 -8.45 -3.25
C GLU A 480 16.27 -7.00 -3.32
N ASN A 481 15.48 -6.66 -4.32
CA ASN A 481 14.86 -5.33 -4.49
C ASN A 481 13.57 -5.13 -3.70
N TRP A 482 13.14 -6.07 -2.86
CA TRP A 482 11.92 -6.08 -2.04
C TRP A 482 10.60 -6.15 -2.80
N THR A 483 10.52 -5.68 -4.02
CA THR A 483 9.28 -5.41 -4.75
C THR A 483 9.16 -6.16 -6.08
N GLY A 484 10.09 -7.10 -6.38
CA GLY A 484 10.10 -7.90 -7.62
C GLY A 484 10.49 -7.10 -8.89
N HIS A 485 10.28 -5.78 -8.87
CA HIS A 485 10.73 -4.82 -9.88
C HIS A 485 11.35 -3.61 -9.18
N PHE A 486 12.57 -3.24 -9.55
CA PHE A 486 13.27 -2.17 -8.83
C PHE A 486 12.50 -0.83 -8.80
N LEU A 487 11.95 -0.41 -9.94
CA LEU A 487 11.18 0.84 -10.01
C LEU A 487 9.84 0.79 -9.25
N ALA A 488 9.34 -0.42 -8.87
CA ALA A 488 8.15 -0.53 -8.05
C ALA A 488 8.37 -0.07 -6.59
N GLN A 489 9.62 0.07 -6.15
CA GLN A 489 9.97 0.71 -4.87
C GLN A 489 9.42 2.14 -4.78
N ALA A 490 9.32 2.85 -5.91
CA ALA A 490 8.76 4.19 -5.98
C ALA A 490 7.29 4.25 -5.49
N ASN A 491 6.52 3.16 -5.66
CA ASN A 491 5.16 3.08 -5.15
C ASN A 491 5.12 3.01 -3.62
N LEU A 492 6.00 2.23 -3.00
CA LEU A 492 6.08 2.14 -1.53
C LEU A 492 6.55 3.47 -0.92
N TYR A 493 7.58 4.08 -1.53
CA TYR A 493 8.04 5.41 -1.15
C TYR A 493 6.94 6.46 -1.26
N GLY A 494 6.29 6.53 -2.41
CA GLY A 494 5.25 7.50 -2.69
C GLY A 494 4.01 7.32 -1.83
N TYR A 495 3.63 6.07 -1.51
CA TYR A 495 2.59 5.79 -0.55
C TYR A 495 2.89 6.40 0.83
N GLY A 496 4.09 6.18 1.35
CA GLY A 496 4.49 6.77 2.63
C GLY A 496 4.44 8.29 2.60
N ARG A 497 4.97 8.93 1.55
CA ARG A 497 4.98 10.38 1.40
C ARG A 497 3.57 10.99 1.28
N LEU A 498 2.67 10.38 0.50
CA LEU A 498 1.27 10.81 0.40
C LEU A 498 0.48 10.61 1.69
N SER A 499 0.73 9.50 2.41
CA SER A 499 0.07 9.25 3.70
C SER A 499 0.53 10.22 4.79
N TRP A 500 1.80 10.67 4.72
CA TRP A 500 2.30 11.74 5.58
C TRP A 500 1.73 13.10 5.20
N ASN A 501 1.84 13.47 3.92
CA ASN A 501 1.36 14.75 3.42
C ASN A 501 0.70 14.62 2.03
N SER A 502 -0.64 14.58 2.03
CA SER A 502 -1.45 14.47 0.81
C SER A 502 -1.41 15.71 -0.11
N ASP A 503 -0.77 16.83 0.30
CA ASP A 503 -0.61 18.01 -0.56
C ASP A 503 0.57 17.88 -1.52
N LEU A 504 1.52 17.00 -1.25
CA LEU A 504 2.64 16.76 -2.16
C LEU A 504 2.14 16.38 -3.54
N THR A 505 2.82 16.89 -4.58
CA THR A 505 2.52 16.47 -5.95
C THR A 505 3.27 15.18 -6.30
N SER A 506 2.79 14.48 -7.31
CA SER A 506 3.45 13.26 -7.79
C SER A 506 4.86 13.54 -8.31
N GLU A 507 5.05 14.71 -8.94
CA GLU A 507 6.35 15.20 -9.44
C GLU A 507 7.35 15.43 -8.30
N GLN A 508 6.91 16.08 -7.21
CA GLN A 508 7.75 16.29 -6.03
C GLN A 508 8.19 14.97 -5.41
N ILE A 509 7.26 14.03 -5.26
CA ILE A 509 7.53 12.72 -4.67
C ILE A 509 8.50 11.91 -5.53
N ILE A 510 8.30 11.88 -6.85
CA ILE A 510 9.16 11.07 -7.71
C ILE A 510 10.56 11.69 -7.88
N GLU A 511 10.68 13.01 -7.96
CA GLU A 511 11.97 13.69 -7.98
C GLU A 511 12.75 13.42 -6.69
N GLU A 512 12.09 13.51 -5.53
CA GLU A 512 12.67 13.17 -4.23
C GLU A 512 13.19 11.72 -4.22
N TRP A 513 12.38 10.76 -4.66
CA TRP A 513 12.77 9.35 -4.71
C TRP A 513 13.95 9.10 -5.67
N ILE A 514 13.96 9.75 -6.84
CA ILE A 514 15.05 9.61 -7.82
C ILE A 514 16.36 10.14 -7.23
N ASN A 515 16.33 11.34 -6.63
CA ASN A 515 17.52 11.93 -6.01
C ASN A 515 18.10 11.06 -4.90
N LEU A 516 17.25 10.49 -4.04
CA LEU A 516 17.66 9.58 -2.96
C LEU A 516 18.22 8.25 -3.47
N THR A 517 17.70 7.75 -4.60
CA THR A 517 18.02 6.42 -5.11
C THR A 517 19.22 6.43 -6.07
N PHE A 518 19.26 7.40 -6.97
CA PHE A 518 20.22 7.47 -8.07
C PHE A 518 21.17 8.69 -8.00
N GLY A 519 20.85 9.69 -7.16
CA GLY A 519 21.58 10.96 -7.11
C GLY A 519 21.02 12.02 -8.05
N ASP A 520 21.77 13.09 -8.26
CA ASP A 520 21.34 14.35 -8.90
C ASP A 520 21.75 14.50 -10.39
N ASP A 521 22.07 13.38 -11.09
CA ASP A 521 22.35 13.41 -12.54
C ASP A 521 21.09 13.84 -13.33
N PRO A 522 21.10 14.96 -14.05
CA PRO A 522 19.94 15.48 -14.75
C PRO A 522 19.38 14.52 -15.82
N ILE A 523 20.22 13.66 -16.40
CA ILE A 523 19.80 12.70 -17.42
C ILE A 523 19.02 11.58 -16.76
N ILE A 524 19.46 11.10 -15.60
CA ILE A 524 18.75 10.09 -14.82
C ILE A 524 17.41 10.65 -14.37
N ILE A 525 17.39 11.83 -13.74
CA ILE A 525 16.17 12.49 -13.27
C ILE A 525 15.15 12.59 -14.42
N LYS A 526 15.55 13.17 -15.55
CA LYS A 526 14.67 13.35 -16.72
C LYS A 526 14.08 12.05 -17.22
N ASN A 527 14.90 11.03 -17.41
CA ASN A 527 14.45 9.77 -18.05
C ASN A 527 13.63 8.91 -17.09
N VAL A 528 14.06 8.76 -15.84
CA VAL A 528 13.32 7.98 -14.83
C VAL A 528 11.98 8.65 -14.50
N GLN A 529 11.95 9.97 -14.32
CA GLN A 529 10.72 10.72 -14.11
C GLN A 529 9.76 10.57 -15.30
N ALA A 530 10.26 10.69 -16.55
CA ALA A 530 9.43 10.54 -17.74
C ALA A 530 8.85 9.13 -17.86
N ILE A 531 9.59 8.08 -17.52
CA ILE A 531 9.07 6.70 -17.50
C ILE A 531 7.98 6.56 -16.44
N LEU A 532 8.28 6.92 -15.19
CA LEU A 532 7.37 6.66 -14.07
C LEU A 532 6.10 7.50 -14.15
N MET A 533 6.19 8.79 -14.41
CA MET A 533 5.02 9.68 -14.45
C MET A 533 4.02 9.33 -15.57
N ASN A 534 4.47 8.73 -16.67
CA ASN A 534 3.58 8.32 -17.76
C ASN A 534 3.14 6.85 -17.67
N SER A 535 3.67 6.06 -16.71
CA SER A 535 3.52 4.61 -16.73
C SER A 535 2.11 4.13 -16.38
N TRP A 536 1.38 4.80 -15.48
CA TRP A 536 0.00 4.45 -15.15
C TRP A 536 -0.96 4.71 -16.33
N GLU A 537 -0.91 5.90 -16.92
CA GLU A 537 -1.73 6.20 -18.10
C GLU A 537 -1.38 5.30 -19.28
N THR A 538 -0.11 4.95 -19.47
CA THR A 538 0.34 4.01 -20.48
C THR A 538 -0.25 2.63 -20.22
N TYR A 539 -0.26 2.17 -18.98
CA TYR A 539 -0.88 0.90 -18.59
C TYR A 539 -2.38 0.89 -18.88
N GLU A 540 -3.11 1.97 -18.52
CA GLU A 540 -4.52 2.14 -18.87
C GLU A 540 -4.76 2.05 -20.38
N LYS A 541 -3.95 2.78 -21.18
CA LYS A 541 -4.08 2.81 -22.63
C LYS A 541 -4.03 1.43 -23.27
N TYR A 542 -3.09 0.58 -22.89
CA TYR A 542 -2.97 -0.73 -23.54
C TYR A 542 -3.79 -1.84 -22.87
N THR A 543 -4.52 -1.56 -21.79
CA THR A 543 -5.35 -2.55 -21.09
C THR A 543 -6.84 -2.19 -21.05
N SER A 544 -7.23 -1.11 -20.40
CA SER A 544 -8.61 -0.82 -20.02
C SER A 544 -8.97 0.67 -20.13
N PRO A 545 -8.92 1.28 -21.33
CA PRO A 545 -9.26 2.69 -21.52
C PRO A 545 -10.76 2.96 -21.28
N LEU A 546 -11.13 4.22 -21.05
CA LEU A 546 -12.50 4.71 -20.90
C LEU A 546 -13.26 4.12 -19.67
N GLY A 547 -12.56 3.58 -18.68
CA GLY A 547 -13.20 2.92 -17.53
C GLY A 547 -13.80 1.56 -17.85
N ILE A 548 -13.33 0.87 -18.90
CA ILE A 548 -13.69 -0.52 -19.18
C ILE A 548 -13.38 -1.38 -17.95
N GLY A 549 -14.33 -2.21 -17.54
CA GLY A 549 -14.11 -3.23 -16.51
C GLY A 549 -13.05 -4.26 -16.92
N TRP A 550 -12.55 -5.01 -15.97
CA TRP A 550 -11.46 -5.96 -16.15
C TRP A 550 -11.57 -6.82 -17.41
N MET A 551 -10.46 -6.90 -18.14
CA MET A 551 -10.24 -7.82 -19.25
C MET A 551 -8.97 -8.64 -19.00
N VAL A 552 -8.67 -8.88 -17.75
CA VAL A 552 -7.48 -9.60 -17.28
C VAL A 552 -7.80 -11.07 -17.04
N ALA A 553 -6.84 -11.96 -17.29
CA ALA A 553 -6.99 -13.39 -17.09
C ALA A 553 -7.40 -13.74 -15.64
N PRO A 554 -8.47 -14.56 -15.45
CA PRO A 554 -8.98 -14.90 -14.13
C PRO A 554 -7.99 -15.75 -13.33
N GLY A 555 -8.13 -15.74 -12.03
CA GLY A 555 -7.33 -16.55 -11.10
C GLY A 555 -5.95 -15.97 -10.78
N HIS A 556 -5.13 -15.64 -11.76
CA HIS A 556 -3.81 -15.05 -11.54
C HIS A 556 -3.71 -13.56 -11.89
N HIS A 557 -4.72 -12.95 -12.51
CA HIS A 557 -4.86 -11.52 -12.80
C HIS A 557 -3.69 -10.92 -13.62
N TYR A 558 -3.14 -11.68 -14.56
CA TYR A 558 -2.05 -11.25 -15.42
C TYR A 558 -2.28 -11.63 -16.88
N GLY A 559 -2.08 -10.67 -17.78
CA GLY A 559 -2.33 -10.84 -19.20
C GLY A 559 -3.80 -10.65 -19.59
N PRO A 560 -4.09 -10.46 -20.89
CA PRO A 560 -5.44 -10.22 -21.39
C PRO A 560 -6.32 -11.46 -21.34
N ASP A 561 -7.59 -11.28 -20.99
CA ASP A 561 -8.66 -12.24 -21.19
C ASP A 561 -9.96 -11.48 -21.44
N VAL A 562 -10.55 -11.69 -22.61
CA VAL A 562 -11.72 -10.93 -23.06
C VAL A 562 -13.04 -11.44 -22.50
N ASP A 563 -13.08 -12.67 -22.02
CA ASP A 563 -14.30 -13.36 -21.57
C ASP A 563 -14.33 -13.67 -20.08
N GLY A 564 -13.24 -13.45 -19.36
CA GLY A 564 -13.12 -13.95 -18.03
C GLY A 564 -12.53 -12.97 -17.01
N TYR A 565 -13.35 -12.63 -16.06
CA TYR A 565 -12.93 -12.24 -14.73
C TYR A 565 -13.66 -13.16 -13.76
N GLU A 566 -12.96 -13.68 -12.74
CA GLU A 566 -13.50 -14.68 -11.81
C GLU A 566 -13.66 -16.08 -12.45
N PHE A 567 -14.22 -17.00 -11.68
CA PHE A 567 -14.34 -18.41 -12.05
C PHE A 567 -15.69 -18.74 -12.71
N SER A 568 -16.42 -17.74 -13.18
CA SER A 568 -17.71 -17.95 -13.82
C SER A 568 -17.97 -16.93 -14.93
N PRO A 569 -18.85 -17.27 -15.91
CA PRO A 569 -19.16 -16.40 -17.05
C PRO A 569 -19.71 -15.02 -16.69
N TRP A 570 -20.19 -14.80 -15.48
CA TRP A 570 -20.71 -13.51 -15.05
C TRP A 570 -19.63 -12.46 -14.78
N GLY A 571 -18.37 -12.86 -14.79
CA GLY A 571 -17.23 -12.01 -14.52
C GLY A 571 -16.83 -11.03 -15.61
N THR A 572 -17.54 -10.97 -16.75
CA THR A 572 -17.25 -10.00 -17.83
C THR A 572 -17.80 -8.63 -17.50
N TYR A 573 -17.00 -7.80 -16.87
CA TYR A 573 -17.41 -6.48 -16.42
C TYR A 573 -17.40 -5.39 -17.49
N HIS A 574 -17.15 -5.72 -18.75
CA HIS A 574 -17.22 -4.76 -19.84
C HIS A 574 -18.56 -4.78 -20.60
N ARG A 575 -19.39 -5.82 -20.41
CA ARG A 575 -20.71 -5.97 -21.03
C ARG A 575 -20.73 -5.68 -22.55
N ALA A 576 -19.66 -6.07 -23.26
CA ALA A 576 -19.59 -5.89 -24.70
C ALA A 576 -20.49 -6.89 -25.43
N ASP A 577 -21.26 -6.39 -26.41
CA ASP A 577 -22.04 -7.18 -27.37
C ASP A 577 -21.89 -6.59 -28.77
N CYS A 578 -22.70 -7.02 -29.75
CA CYS A 578 -22.67 -6.49 -31.11
C CYS A 578 -23.24 -5.05 -31.22
N ASN A 579 -23.91 -4.53 -30.22
CA ASN A 579 -24.54 -3.21 -30.21
C ASN A 579 -23.66 -2.16 -29.50
N GLY A 580 -22.86 -2.59 -28.50
CA GLY A 580 -22.09 -1.64 -27.73
C GLY A 580 -21.27 -2.27 -26.60
N ILE A 581 -20.81 -1.41 -25.71
CA ILE A 581 -19.91 -1.74 -24.61
C ILE A 581 -20.17 -0.83 -23.41
N GLY A 582 -19.81 -1.28 -22.22
CA GLY A 582 -19.92 -0.55 -20.96
C GLY A 582 -21.08 -1.02 -20.10
N ILE A 583 -21.11 -0.61 -18.84
CA ILE A 583 -22.13 -1.00 -17.87
C ILE A 583 -23.11 0.16 -17.67
N GLY A 584 -24.42 -0.09 -17.87
CA GLY A 584 -25.46 0.88 -17.55
C GLY A 584 -25.61 1.02 -16.03
N ARG A 585 -25.16 2.15 -15.49
CA ARG A 585 -25.20 2.47 -14.04
C ARG A 585 -25.99 3.73 -13.72
N THR A 586 -26.75 4.22 -14.69
CA THR A 586 -27.63 5.39 -14.55
C THR A 586 -28.88 5.07 -13.71
N LEU A 587 -29.56 6.12 -13.26
CA LEU A 587 -30.79 6.01 -12.46
C LEU A 587 -31.98 5.49 -13.27
N GLU A 588 -32.08 5.93 -14.54
CA GLU A 588 -33.25 5.69 -15.38
C GLU A 588 -33.22 4.34 -16.08
N SER A 589 -32.04 3.90 -16.52
CA SER A 589 -31.90 2.74 -17.40
C SER A 589 -30.84 1.71 -16.96
N GLY A 590 -30.19 1.97 -15.84
CA GLY A 590 -29.10 1.14 -15.33
C GLY A 590 -29.37 0.56 -13.94
N THR A 591 -28.28 0.17 -13.26
CA THR A 591 -28.31 -0.36 -11.88
C THR A 591 -28.61 0.71 -10.82
N GLY A 592 -28.58 1.99 -11.20
CA GLY A 592 -28.79 3.12 -10.28
C GLY A 592 -27.57 3.49 -9.44
N TYR A 593 -26.40 2.93 -9.72
CA TYR A 593 -25.18 3.18 -8.96
C TYR A 593 -24.79 4.68 -8.89
N ALA A 594 -24.98 5.44 -9.99
CA ALA A 594 -24.72 6.87 -10.01
C ALA A 594 -25.46 7.65 -8.92
N GLY A 595 -26.58 7.10 -8.42
CA GLY A 595 -27.37 7.66 -7.32
C GLY A 595 -26.70 7.61 -5.95
N GLN A 596 -25.62 6.86 -5.78
CA GLN A 596 -24.87 6.79 -4.52
C GLN A 596 -23.93 7.98 -4.29
N TYR A 597 -23.76 8.83 -5.31
CA TYR A 597 -22.96 10.06 -5.21
C TYR A 597 -23.78 11.26 -4.79
N ASN A 598 -23.14 12.23 -4.14
CA ASN A 598 -23.71 13.54 -3.87
C ASN A 598 -23.74 14.40 -5.13
N GLU A 599 -24.65 15.39 -5.19
CA GLU A 599 -24.59 16.41 -6.23
C GLU A 599 -23.35 17.30 -6.06
N PRO A 600 -22.66 17.72 -7.12
CA PRO A 600 -23.02 17.53 -8.54
C PRO A 600 -22.50 16.24 -9.18
N LEU A 601 -21.76 15.38 -8.46
CA LEU A 601 -21.17 14.14 -9.03
C LEU A 601 -22.25 13.19 -9.55
N LYS A 602 -23.36 13.08 -8.82
CA LYS A 602 -24.51 12.27 -9.25
C LYS A 602 -24.98 12.68 -10.65
N SER A 603 -25.25 13.97 -10.86
CA SER A 603 -25.66 14.49 -12.17
C SER A 603 -24.57 14.34 -13.22
N LEU A 604 -23.30 14.55 -12.85
CA LEU A 604 -22.14 14.41 -13.73
C LEU A 604 -22.04 12.97 -14.30
N TYR A 605 -22.15 11.97 -13.46
CA TYR A 605 -22.00 10.56 -13.86
C TYR A 605 -23.27 9.97 -14.46
N ASN A 606 -24.46 10.48 -14.07
CA ASN A 606 -25.73 9.97 -14.56
C ASN A 606 -26.03 10.40 -15.99
N ASN A 607 -25.52 11.55 -16.42
CA ASN A 607 -25.77 12.09 -17.75
C ASN A 607 -24.63 11.74 -18.72
N LEU A 608 -24.97 11.09 -19.84
CA LEU A 608 -24.02 10.66 -20.86
C LEU A 608 -23.16 11.81 -21.43
N GLU A 609 -23.76 13.00 -21.60
CA GLU A 609 -23.05 14.15 -22.18
C GLU A 609 -22.01 14.77 -21.19
N THR A 610 -22.28 14.69 -19.93
CA THR A 610 -21.39 15.29 -18.90
C THR A 610 -20.39 14.30 -18.32
N CYS A 611 -20.67 13.00 -18.40
CA CYS A 611 -19.78 11.97 -17.90
C CYS A 611 -18.36 12.13 -18.48
N PRO A 612 -17.31 12.09 -17.66
CA PRO A 612 -15.93 12.10 -18.15
C PRO A 612 -15.66 10.92 -19.08
N ASP A 613 -14.96 11.15 -20.20
CA ASP A 613 -14.67 10.08 -21.17
C ASP A 613 -13.90 8.91 -20.52
N GLU A 614 -12.97 9.21 -19.61
CA GLU A 614 -12.18 8.21 -18.87
C GLU A 614 -13.00 7.29 -17.94
N LEU A 615 -14.25 7.66 -17.63
CA LEU A 615 -15.20 6.85 -16.85
C LEU A 615 -16.45 6.47 -17.62
N LEU A 616 -16.50 6.78 -18.91
CA LEU A 616 -17.70 6.60 -19.73
C LEU A 616 -18.23 5.17 -19.67
N LEU A 617 -17.39 4.18 -19.92
CA LEU A 617 -17.79 2.78 -19.98
C LEU A 617 -17.99 2.14 -18.60
N PHE A 618 -17.55 2.83 -17.56
CA PHE A 618 -17.90 2.46 -16.19
C PHE A 618 -19.36 2.79 -15.86
N PHE A 619 -19.88 3.94 -16.33
CA PHE A 619 -21.24 4.41 -16.01
C PHE A 619 -22.28 4.15 -17.08
N HIS A 620 -21.89 4.06 -18.35
CA HIS A 620 -22.80 4.00 -19.49
C HIS A 620 -22.50 2.82 -20.42
N HIS A 621 -23.55 2.18 -20.90
CA HIS A 621 -23.47 1.28 -22.06
C HIS A 621 -23.75 2.10 -23.32
N VAL A 622 -22.79 2.17 -24.23
CA VAL A 622 -22.87 2.99 -25.44
C VAL A 622 -22.53 2.19 -26.69
N SER A 623 -23.01 2.66 -27.85
CA SER A 623 -22.63 2.06 -29.12
C SER A 623 -21.16 2.29 -29.44
N TYR A 624 -20.56 1.41 -30.24
CA TYR A 624 -19.18 1.57 -30.70
C TYR A 624 -18.94 2.86 -31.49
N ASN A 625 -19.99 3.40 -32.14
CA ASN A 625 -19.95 4.65 -32.90
C ASN A 625 -20.24 5.89 -32.03
N HIS A 626 -20.46 5.75 -30.73
CA HIS A 626 -20.63 6.91 -29.86
C HIS A 626 -19.39 7.81 -29.95
N VAL A 627 -19.61 9.11 -30.14
CA VAL A 627 -18.53 10.09 -30.32
C VAL A 627 -18.15 10.69 -28.98
N LEU A 628 -16.88 10.51 -28.61
CA LEU A 628 -16.26 11.06 -27.40
C LEU A 628 -16.04 12.57 -27.53
N LYS A 629 -15.75 13.25 -26.41
CA LYS A 629 -15.39 14.69 -26.39
C LYS A 629 -14.16 14.99 -27.27
N SER A 630 -13.28 14.00 -27.48
CA SER A 630 -12.14 14.10 -28.38
C SER A 630 -12.52 14.12 -29.88
N GLY A 631 -13.78 13.85 -30.25
CA GLY A 631 -14.26 13.70 -31.63
C GLY A 631 -14.01 12.30 -32.20
N LYS A 632 -13.35 11.38 -31.51
CA LYS A 632 -13.18 9.97 -31.92
C LYS A 632 -14.40 9.16 -31.54
N THR A 633 -14.70 8.10 -32.29
CA THR A 633 -15.67 7.09 -31.85
C THR A 633 -15.07 6.24 -30.72
N VAL A 634 -15.90 5.63 -29.88
CA VAL A 634 -15.45 4.71 -28.81
C VAL A 634 -14.54 3.60 -29.36
N ILE A 635 -14.95 2.98 -30.47
CA ILE A 635 -14.14 1.90 -31.07
C ILE A 635 -12.80 2.41 -31.58
N GLN A 636 -12.78 3.57 -32.27
CA GLN A 636 -11.51 4.14 -32.75
C GLN A 636 -10.60 4.57 -31.60
N HIS A 637 -11.15 5.06 -30.49
CA HIS A 637 -10.39 5.37 -29.29
C HIS A 637 -9.75 4.11 -28.70
N ILE A 638 -10.51 3.00 -28.57
CA ILE A 638 -9.99 1.72 -28.10
C ILE A 638 -8.81 1.26 -28.97
N TYR A 639 -8.96 1.28 -30.30
CA TYR A 639 -7.85 0.93 -31.19
C TYR A 639 -6.64 1.84 -31.01
N ASP A 640 -6.86 3.14 -31.02
CA ASP A 640 -5.78 4.12 -30.91
C ASP A 640 -5.00 3.97 -29.62
N THR A 641 -5.67 3.86 -28.48
CA THR A 641 -5.02 3.79 -27.15
C THR A 641 -4.19 2.51 -26.99
N HIS A 642 -4.66 1.37 -27.51
CA HIS A 642 -3.88 0.14 -27.45
C HIS A 642 -2.60 0.20 -28.30
N PHE A 643 -2.64 0.85 -29.47
CA PHE A 643 -1.43 1.09 -30.27
C PHE A 643 -0.51 2.12 -29.58
N GLU A 644 -1.05 3.23 -29.11
CA GLU A 644 -0.30 4.30 -28.43
C GLU A 644 0.38 3.78 -27.14
N GLY A 645 -0.33 3.00 -26.33
CA GLY A 645 0.21 2.42 -25.11
C GLY A 645 1.37 1.45 -25.36
N CYS A 646 1.25 0.62 -26.40
CA CYS A 646 2.34 -0.26 -26.82
C CYS A 646 3.60 0.51 -27.27
N GLU A 647 3.44 1.57 -28.08
CA GLU A 647 4.57 2.40 -28.52
C GLU A 647 5.17 3.19 -27.33
N ALA A 648 4.36 3.64 -26.37
CA ALA A 648 4.86 4.32 -25.16
C ALA A 648 5.76 3.41 -24.32
N VAL A 649 5.44 2.11 -24.19
CA VAL A 649 6.34 1.16 -23.49
C VAL A 649 7.68 1.01 -24.24
N LYS A 650 7.68 1.03 -25.57
CA LYS A 650 8.89 1.02 -26.37
C LYS A 650 9.74 2.29 -26.15
N GLU A 651 9.09 3.45 -25.99
CA GLU A 651 9.79 4.68 -25.61
C GLU A 651 10.41 4.58 -24.21
N PHE A 652 9.75 3.89 -23.25
CA PHE A 652 10.35 3.65 -21.93
C PHE A 652 11.64 2.85 -22.04
N ILE A 653 11.68 1.82 -22.88
CA ILE A 653 12.90 1.05 -23.15
C ILE A 653 14.01 1.98 -23.66
N SER A 654 13.72 2.80 -24.68
CA SER A 654 14.70 3.71 -25.26
C SER A 654 15.25 4.72 -24.22
N LYS A 655 14.37 5.28 -23.39
CA LYS A 655 14.77 6.20 -22.29
C LYS A 655 15.64 5.50 -21.24
N TRP A 656 15.33 4.23 -20.92
CA TRP A 656 16.12 3.48 -19.98
C TRP A 656 17.49 3.10 -20.55
N GLU A 657 17.58 2.73 -21.84
CA GLU A 657 18.84 2.44 -22.53
C GLU A 657 19.82 3.63 -22.54
N GLU A 658 19.33 4.89 -22.52
CA GLU A 658 20.19 6.09 -22.35
C GLU A 658 20.90 6.12 -20.99
N LEU A 659 20.48 5.33 -20.01
CA LEU A 659 21.05 5.26 -18.68
C LEU A 659 22.13 4.19 -18.52
N GLU A 660 22.54 3.50 -19.60
CA GLU A 660 23.62 2.52 -19.55
C GLU A 660 24.91 3.16 -19.02
N GLY A 661 25.50 2.51 -18.02
CA GLY A 661 26.73 3.01 -17.35
C GLY A 661 26.54 4.22 -16.43
N LYS A 662 25.33 4.77 -16.30
CA LYS A 662 25.01 5.88 -15.40
C LYS A 662 24.35 5.39 -14.09
N VAL A 663 23.62 4.30 -14.14
CA VAL A 663 23.01 3.65 -12.99
C VAL A 663 23.74 2.36 -12.65
N ASP A 664 23.47 1.82 -11.46
CA ASP A 664 24.03 0.53 -11.05
C ASP A 664 23.72 -0.54 -12.10
N LYS A 665 24.70 -1.39 -12.40
CA LYS A 665 24.62 -2.36 -13.49
C LYS A 665 23.49 -3.38 -13.28
N ASP A 666 23.30 -3.85 -12.05
CA ASP A 666 22.30 -4.88 -11.75
C ASP A 666 20.88 -4.29 -11.80
N ILE A 667 20.73 -3.04 -11.32
CA ILE A 667 19.50 -2.26 -11.49
C ILE A 667 19.18 -2.02 -12.96
N TYR A 668 20.20 -1.65 -13.76
CA TYR A 668 20.04 -1.39 -15.20
C TYR A 668 19.54 -2.64 -15.92
N VAL A 669 20.19 -3.77 -15.72
CA VAL A 669 19.87 -5.02 -16.42
C VAL A 669 18.48 -5.53 -16.01
N GLN A 670 18.18 -5.58 -14.72
CA GLN A 670 16.87 -6.04 -14.23
C GLN A 670 15.73 -5.16 -14.75
N THR A 671 15.87 -3.85 -14.69
CA THR A 671 14.82 -2.94 -15.16
C THR A 671 14.61 -3.05 -16.66
N LEU A 672 15.68 -3.14 -17.44
CA LEU A 672 15.57 -3.32 -18.89
C LEU A 672 14.85 -4.62 -19.25
N GLU A 673 15.14 -5.72 -18.56
CA GLU A 673 14.43 -7.00 -18.73
C GLU A 673 12.94 -6.86 -18.42
N ARG A 674 12.57 -6.19 -17.33
CA ARG A 674 11.16 -5.93 -16.96
C ARG A 674 10.44 -5.09 -18.00
N LEU A 675 11.06 -4.04 -18.52
CA LEU A 675 10.48 -3.21 -19.58
C LEU A 675 10.27 -3.99 -20.89
N ARG A 676 11.16 -4.94 -21.23
CA ARG A 676 10.98 -5.81 -22.39
C ARG A 676 9.82 -6.77 -22.19
N ILE A 677 9.70 -7.39 -20.99
CA ILE A 677 8.52 -8.20 -20.62
C ILE A 677 7.23 -7.38 -20.75
N GLN A 678 7.25 -6.15 -20.26
CA GLN A 678 6.10 -5.23 -20.36
C GLN A 678 5.74 -4.92 -21.82
N PHE A 679 6.73 -4.69 -22.67
CA PHE A 679 6.49 -4.44 -24.10
C PHE A 679 5.85 -5.64 -24.81
N ASP A 680 6.35 -6.84 -24.55
CA ASP A 680 5.75 -8.05 -25.10
C ASP A 680 4.32 -8.26 -24.62
N SER A 681 4.05 -8.03 -23.34
CA SER A 681 2.71 -8.06 -22.77
C SER A 681 1.80 -6.97 -23.35
N ALA A 682 2.29 -5.74 -23.54
CA ALA A 682 1.52 -4.66 -24.12
C ALA A 682 1.10 -4.95 -25.58
N ARG A 683 1.97 -5.63 -26.36
CA ARG A 683 1.64 -6.13 -27.70
C ARG A 683 0.54 -7.19 -27.66
N ASP A 684 0.63 -8.12 -26.71
CA ASP A 684 -0.36 -9.18 -26.53
C ASP A 684 -1.73 -8.59 -26.17
N TRP A 685 -1.77 -7.64 -25.23
CA TRP A 685 -2.97 -6.87 -24.89
C TRP A 685 -3.55 -6.17 -26.13
N ARG A 686 -2.75 -5.39 -26.86
CA ARG A 686 -3.16 -4.68 -28.07
C ARG A 686 -3.80 -5.62 -29.08
N ASP A 687 -3.13 -6.74 -29.36
CA ASP A 687 -3.56 -7.64 -30.41
C ASP A 687 -4.84 -8.40 -30.03
N GLN A 688 -4.94 -8.87 -28.78
CA GLN A 688 -6.12 -9.61 -28.31
C GLN A 688 -7.33 -8.68 -28.16
N ILE A 689 -7.17 -7.53 -27.51
CA ILE A 689 -8.30 -6.62 -27.24
C ILE A 689 -8.82 -5.98 -28.53
N ASN A 690 -7.93 -5.49 -29.41
CA ASN A 690 -8.35 -4.91 -30.68
C ASN A 690 -9.04 -5.97 -31.56
N THR A 691 -8.55 -7.20 -31.61
CA THR A 691 -9.19 -8.32 -32.34
C THR A 691 -10.58 -8.61 -31.78
N TYR A 692 -10.73 -8.66 -30.46
CA TYR A 692 -12.01 -8.91 -29.82
C TYR A 692 -13.05 -7.83 -30.21
N PHE A 693 -12.70 -6.56 -30.06
CA PHE A 693 -13.62 -5.48 -30.37
C PHE A 693 -13.89 -5.32 -31.86
N TYR A 694 -12.92 -5.65 -32.71
CA TYR A 694 -13.17 -5.75 -34.15
C TYR A 694 -14.21 -6.83 -34.48
N ARG A 695 -14.11 -8.01 -33.88
CA ARG A 695 -15.10 -9.08 -34.07
C ARG A 695 -16.47 -8.73 -33.50
N MET A 696 -16.53 -8.02 -32.37
CA MET A 696 -17.79 -7.60 -31.77
C MET A 696 -18.49 -6.50 -32.60
N SER A 697 -17.76 -5.48 -33.01
CA SER A 697 -18.33 -4.30 -33.69
C SER A 697 -18.45 -4.44 -35.19
N GLY A 698 -17.58 -5.22 -35.83
CA GLY A 698 -17.45 -5.26 -37.29
C GLY A 698 -16.91 -3.97 -37.93
N ILE A 699 -16.36 -3.05 -37.10
CA ILE A 699 -15.87 -1.73 -37.53
C ILE A 699 -14.35 -1.78 -37.68
N GLU A 700 -13.87 -1.41 -38.86
CA GLU A 700 -12.45 -1.37 -39.18
C GLU A 700 -11.75 -0.16 -38.52
N ASP A 701 -10.45 -0.28 -38.30
CA ASP A 701 -9.60 0.83 -37.83
C ASP A 701 -9.50 1.91 -38.94
N GLU A 702 -9.89 3.14 -38.65
CA GLU A 702 -9.84 4.28 -39.58
C GLU A 702 -8.40 4.54 -40.10
N LYS A 703 -7.38 4.16 -39.36
CA LYS A 703 -5.97 4.31 -39.74
C LYS A 703 -5.43 3.14 -40.56
N GLY A 704 -6.24 2.11 -40.82
CA GLY A 704 -5.86 0.95 -41.59
C GLY A 704 -4.74 0.10 -40.99
N ARG A 705 -4.54 0.18 -39.67
CA ARG A 705 -3.55 -0.64 -38.95
C ARG A 705 -4.03 -2.09 -38.90
N LYS A 706 -3.07 -3.01 -38.90
CA LYS A 706 -3.40 -4.43 -38.84
C LYS A 706 -3.99 -4.78 -37.47
N ILE A 707 -5.22 -5.30 -37.47
CA ILE A 707 -5.88 -5.94 -36.35
C ILE A 707 -5.96 -7.45 -36.65
N TYR A 708 -5.63 -8.30 -35.68
CA TYR A 708 -5.50 -9.75 -35.87
C TYR A 708 -6.82 -10.51 -35.67
#